data_989febad19e02331746e275a2efb0bea
#
_entry.id   989febad19e02331746e275a2efb0bea
#
_cell.length_a   1.000
_cell.length_b   1.000
_cell.length_c   1.000
_cell.angle_alpha   90.00
_cell.angle_beta   90.00
_cell.angle_gamma   90.00
#
_symmetry.space_group_name_H-M   'P 1'
#
loop_
_entity.id
_entity.type
_entity.pdbx_description
1 polymer ?
#
loop_
_entity_poly.entity_id
_entity_poly.type
_entity_poly.pdbx_seq_one_letter_code
_entity_poly.pdbx_strand_id
1 'polypeptide(L)'
;MSILKKIFAFPTNVLFRLRGFLYVVFFELMNLIIGTLLVLAGAFMLVALVSYNALDQSLNTISDNPPENLLGNPGSYVSDIIVQFYGILSIIIPVILIIFGFFKIIKKLENSFIKVLLAFIGLFLLSAPFEKSFSDGGIFGSLSLEVIESLVYKLSLAINFDLLENNLFIYSFYISLGFFSSLLITYGLLPGNIKLDFETANKSKIIETEILSSSEKVIKNKRIKFPSLIKKERKKEKPPPPEESQVYENTRGYSLPSLDLLSDVPSERKENTVSDKKINENKELLATTLKDFGINGKIISVNPGPFVTLYELEPAPGVKSSRVISLADDISRSMSATSARIAVVPGKNSIGIELPNYSKETVYLREILESDIFENKKGGIPLSLGKDIGGVPTVADLSRMPHLMIAGTTGSGKSVGINGMILSILYRFRPDECRLIMVDPKMIELSVYDGIPHLLTPVITSPKKAVVGLKWVVKEMDDRYNRMSKLSVRTMEAFNEKAEDYRKKGKKFKRKIHTGYDDETGQPLYSEEEIEPKRMPFIVVVIDEMADLMLVAKNDIEHLVQSLAQKARAAGIHLVMATQRPSVDVVTGTIKANFPTRIAFQVASKIDSRTILNEMGAEQLLGRGDMLYMSDGGKVVRVHGPFVSDDEVERVVGFIRKQETPEYIESITKEEGGEGNLISPQGESEDALFSQAVSIIIKDKRVSTSYIQRKLQIGYNRAARIIEEMEEKGIISAANSQGKREIIGQDN
;
A
#
# COMPACT_ATOMS: atom_id res chain seq x y z
N MET A 1 25.34 34.68 -29.94
CA MET A 1 24.62 34.09 -28.81
C MET A 1 23.12 33.79 -29.09
N SER A 2 22.54 34.26 -30.21
CA SER A 2 21.11 34.00 -30.53
C SER A 2 20.87 32.72 -31.36
N ILE A 3 21.88 32.20 -32.03
CA ILE A 3 21.77 31.01 -32.89
C ILE A 3 21.90 29.72 -32.05
N LEU A 4 22.69 29.71 -30.98
CA LEU A 4 22.83 28.57 -30.07
C LEU A 4 21.57 28.30 -29.19
N LYS A 5 20.76 29.34 -28.92
CA LYS A 5 19.47 29.16 -28.22
C LYS A 5 18.35 28.58 -29.08
N LYS A 6 18.46 28.66 -30.43
CA LYS A 6 17.50 28.04 -31.36
C LYS A 6 17.79 26.55 -31.62
N ILE A 7 19.02 26.08 -31.40
CA ILE A 7 19.40 24.68 -31.60
C ILE A 7 19.00 23.81 -30.40
N PHE A 8 18.87 24.39 -29.20
CA PHE A 8 18.44 23.67 -27.99
C PHE A 8 16.93 23.72 -27.68
N ALA A 9 16.13 24.35 -28.53
CA ALA A 9 14.66 24.32 -28.43
C ALA A 9 14.09 23.13 -29.22
N PHE A 10 14.56 21.92 -28.95
CA PHE A 10 13.82 20.72 -29.37
C PHE A 10 12.52 20.66 -28.58
N PRO A 11 11.36 20.53 -29.26
CA PRO A 11 10.09 20.45 -28.54
C PRO A 11 10.10 19.23 -27.62
N THR A 12 9.87 19.44 -26.36
CA THR A 12 9.83 18.42 -25.31
C THR A 12 8.94 17.21 -25.67
N ASN A 13 7.94 17.43 -26.49
CA ASN A 13 7.07 16.39 -27.03
C ASN A 13 7.76 15.40 -27.99
N VAL A 14 8.82 15.81 -28.69
CA VAL A 14 9.56 14.94 -29.63
C VAL A 14 10.51 14.02 -28.81
N LEU A 15 11.16 14.57 -27.80
CA LEU A 15 12.01 13.79 -26.88
C LEU A 15 11.17 12.74 -26.10
N PHE A 16 9.96 13.10 -25.67
CA PHE A 16 9.07 12.18 -24.98
C PHE A 16 8.57 11.05 -25.89
N ARG A 17 8.22 11.37 -27.14
CA ARG A 17 7.87 10.35 -28.16
C ARG A 17 9.05 9.48 -28.56
N LEU A 18 10.25 10.06 -28.69
CA LEU A 18 11.47 9.30 -29.00
C LEU A 18 11.84 8.35 -27.86
N ARG A 19 11.73 8.79 -26.60
CA ARG A 19 11.95 7.96 -25.41
C ARG A 19 10.93 6.82 -25.33
N GLY A 20 9.65 7.08 -25.59
CA GLY A 20 8.61 6.05 -25.66
C GLY A 20 8.87 5.04 -26.77
N PHE A 21 9.25 5.49 -27.96
CA PHE A 21 9.61 4.63 -29.08
C PHE A 21 10.83 3.76 -28.77
N LEU A 22 11.92 4.35 -28.23
CA LEU A 22 13.10 3.60 -27.82
C LEU A 22 12.82 2.58 -26.74
N TYR A 23 11.93 2.89 -25.79
CA TYR A 23 11.51 1.95 -24.76
C TYR A 23 10.76 0.74 -25.34
N VAL A 24 9.82 0.99 -26.27
CA VAL A 24 9.09 -0.09 -26.96
C VAL A 24 10.04 -0.96 -27.78
N VAL A 25 10.94 -0.36 -28.56
CA VAL A 25 11.92 -1.09 -29.37
C VAL A 25 12.87 -1.90 -28.50
N PHE A 26 13.34 -1.32 -27.38
CA PHE A 26 14.19 -2.05 -26.42
C PHE A 26 13.47 -3.25 -25.81
N PHE A 27 12.21 -3.07 -25.41
CA PHE A 27 11.43 -4.16 -24.81
C PHE A 27 11.12 -5.26 -25.82
N GLU A 28 10.88 -4.90 -27.10
CA GLU A 28 10.67 -5.84 -28.18
C GLU A 28 11.94 -6.66 -28.49
N LEU A 29 13.07 -5.98 -28.52
CA LEU A 29 14.36 -6.63 -28.74
C LEU A 29 14.71 -7.58 -27.59
N MET A 30 14.47 -7.16 -26.34
CA MET A 30 14.66 -8.02 -25.16
C MET A 30 13.77 -9.26 -25.19
N ASN A 31 12.52 -9.16 -25.60
CA ASN A 31 11.64 -10.31 -25.73
C ASN A 31 12.11 -11.28 -26.84
N LEU A 32 12.61 -10.75 -27.95
CA LEU A 32 13.17 -11.54 -29.03
C LEU A 32 14.44 -12.29 -28.56
N ILE A 33 15.35 -11.60 -27.89
CA ILE A 33 16.58 -12.18 -27.37
C ILE A 33 16.28 -13.29 -26.36
N ILE A 34 15.46 -12.99 -25.34
CA ILE A 34 15.09 -13.96 -24.30
C ILE A 34 14.37 -15.15 -24.90
N GLY A 35 13.41 -14.92 -25.81
CA GLY A 35 12.69 -15.99 -26.48
C GLY A 35 13.61 -16.89 -27.30
N THR A 36 14.54 -16.32 -28.05
CA THR A 36 15.51 -17.08 -28.83
C THR A 36 16.44 -17.90 -27.94
N LEU A 37 16.93 -17.32 -26.84
CA LEU A 37 17.76 -18.04 -25.87
C LEU A 37 17.03 -19.22 -25.24
N LEU A 38 15.73 -19.07 -24.90
CA LEU A 38 14.92 -20.16 -24.37
C LEU A 38 14.71 -21.30 -25.39
N VAL A 39 14.46 -20.97 -26.66
CA VAL A 39 14.33 -21.96 -27.72
C VAL A 39 15.65 -22.71 -27.93
N LEU A 40 16.78 -22.01 -27.97
CA LEU A 40 18.09 -22.61 -28.12
C LEU A 40 18.46 -23.51 -26.91
N ALA A 41 18.21 -23.04 -25.71
CA ALA A 41 18.42 -23.82 -24.49
C ALA A 41 17.55 -25.09 -24.46
N GLY A 42 16.27 -24.97 -24.81
CA GLY A 42 15.37 -26.11 -24.91
C GLY A 42 15.80 -27.09 -25.98
N ALA A 43 16.21 -26.61 -27.15
CA ALA A 43 16.74 -27.49 -28.24
C ALA A 43 18.04 -28.21 -27.80
N PHE A 44 18.96 -27.49 -27.15
CA PHE A 44 20.17 -28.08 -26.57
C PHE A 44 19.83 -29.20 -25.56
N MET A 45 18.93 -28.91 -24.61
CA MET A 45 18.52 -29.90 -23.62
C MET A 45 17.80 -31.10 -24.24
N LEU A 46 16.99 -30.89 -25.29
CA LEU A 46 16.28 -31.96 -25.99
C LEU A 46 17.26 -32.92 -26.67
N VAL A 47 18.28 -32.39 -27.38
CA VAL A 47 19.31 -33.19 -28.02
C VAL A 47 20.14 -33.94 -26.98
N ALA A 48 20.49 -33.28 -25.86
CA ALA A 48 21.22 -33.91 -24.76
C ALA A 48 20.45 -35.08 -24.13
N LEU A 49 19.13 -34.93 -23.93
CA LEU A 49 18.27 -35.99 -23.35
C LEU A 49 18.00 -37.13 -24.30
N VAL A 50 17.81 -36.85 -25.60
CA VAL A 50 17.58 -37.94 -26.63
C VAL A 50 18.83 -38.80 -26.76
N SER A 51 20.03 -38.25 -26.55
CA SER A 51 21.29 -38.98 -26.60
C SER A 51 21.89 -39.27 -25.20
N TYR A 52 21.05 -39.30 -24.17
CA TYR A 52 21.45 -39.60 -22.79
C TYR A 52 21.95 -41.07 -22.68
N ASN A 53 23.12 -41.23 -22.11
CA ASN A 53 23.66 -42.50 -21.68
C ASN A 53 24.11 -42.42 -20.23
N ALA A 54 23.61 -43.29 -19.36
CA ALA A 54 23.93 -43.27 -17.92
C ALA A 54 25.39 -43.65 -17.61
N LEU A 55 26.12 -44.16 -18.58
CA LEU A 55 27.57 -44.52 -18.45
C LEU A 55 28.48 -43.38 -18.88
N ASP A 56 27.98 -42.31 -19.44
CA ASP A 56 28.76 -41.13 -19.81
C ASP A 56 29.29 -40.39 -18.56
N GLN A 57 30.43 -39.73 -18.74
CA GLN A 57 30.99 -38.87 -17.71
C GLN A 57 29.98 -37.76 -17.31
N SER A 58 29.69 -37.69 -16.01
CA SER A 58 28.72 -36.76 -15.43
C SER A 58 29.18 -36.30 -14.04
N LEU A 59 28.29 -35.63 -13.28
CA LEU A 59 28.57 -35.29 -11.89
C LEU A 59 28.70 -36.52 -10.96
N ASN A 60 27.96 -37.59 -11.27
CA ASN A 60 27.88 -38.81 -10.45
C ASN A 60 28.63 -40.00 -11.06
N THR A 61 28.99 -39.93 -12.36
CA THR A 61 29.65 -41.02 -13.07
C THR A 61 31.03 -40.56 -13.56
N ILE A 62 32.06 -41.25 -13.10
CA ILE A 62 33.43 -41.06 -13.59
C ILE A 62 33.69 -42.10 -14.67
N SER A 63 33.94 -41.66 -15.90
CA SER A 63 34.27 -42.51 -17.03
C SER A 63 35.47 -42.00 -17.79
N ASP A 64 36.39 -42.88 -18.12
CA ASP A 64 37.57 -42.57 -18.93
C ASP A 64 37.26 -42.62 -20.42
N ASN A 65 36.12 -43.09 -20.81
CA ASN A 65 35.68 -43.18 -22.21
C ASN A 65 35.14 -41.85 -22.72
N PRO A 66 35.29 -41.52 -24.01
CA PRO A 66 34.66 -40.34 -24.58
C PRO A 66 33.13 -40.50 -24.49
N PRO A 67 32.38 -39.41 -24.17
CA PRO A 67 30.92 -39.48 -23.99
C PRO A 67 30.23 -39.84 -25.30
N GLU A 68 29.24 -40.72 -25.21
CA GLU A 68 28.39 -41.09 -26.34
C GLU A 68 27.31 -40.04 -26.63
N ASN A 69 27.08 -39.11 -25.69
CA ASN A 69 26.14 -38.01 -25.88
C ASN A 69 26.53 -37.13 -27.08
N LEU A 70 25.53 -36.86 -27.97
CA LEU A 70 25.76 -36.10 -29.22
C LEU A 70 26.36 -34.70 -29.00
N LEU A 71 26.15 -34.11 -27.83
CA LEU A 71 26.67 -32.79 -27.45
C LEU A 71 27.96 -32.87 -26.61
N GLY A 72 28.56 -34.09 -26.55
CA GLY A 72 29.80 -34.31 -25.76
C GLY A 72 29.58 -34.13 -24.25
N ASN A 73 30.70 -33.78 -23.53
CA ASN A 73 30.62 -33.61 -22.10
C ASN A 73 29.57 -32.58 -21.60
N PRO A 74 29.34 -31.42 -22.24
CA PRO A 74 28.26 -30.53 -21.78
C PRO A 74 26.87 -31.18 -21.88
N GLY A 75 26.64 -32.00 -22.91
CA GLY A 75 25.38 -32.68 -23.07
C GLY A 75 25.16 -33.77 -22.02
N SER A 76 26.19 -34.61 -21.74
CA SER A 76 26.10 -35.64 -20.72
C SER A 76 25.84 -35.09 -19.32
N TYR A 77 26.54 -33.99 -18.92
CA TYR A 77 26.31 -33.35 -17.63
C TYR A 77 24.91 -32.78 -17.49
N VAL A 78 24.39 -32.07 -18.52
CA VAL A 78 23.06 -31.46 -18.47
C VAL A 78 21.96 -32.51 -18.47
N SER A 79 22.06 -33.54 -19.33
CA SER A 79 21.07 -34.61 -19.39
C SER A 79 21.01 -35.42 -18.08
N ASP A 80 22.18 -35.75 -17.51
CA ASP A 80 22.25 -36.50 -16.25
C ASP A 80 21.59 -35.75 -15.10
N ILE A 81 21.89 -34.44 -14.92
CA ILE A 81 21.25 -33.62 -13.89
C ILE A 81 19.74 -33.62 -14.06
N ILE A 82 19.22 -33.39 -15.28
CA ILE A 82 17.78 -33.27 -15.51
C ILE A 82 17.07 -34.61 -15.28
N VAL A 83 17.69 -35.73 -15.72
CA VAL A 83 17.15 -37.07 -15.49
C VAL A 83 17.14 -37.43 -14.01
N GLN A 84 18.18 -37.09 -13.24
CA GLN A 84 18.19 -37.35 -11.80
C GLN A 84 17.09 -36.58 -11.06
N PHE A 85 16.78 -35.36 -11.47
CA PHE A 85 15.75 -34.55 -10.83
C PHE A 85 14.31 -34.97 -11.20
N TYR A 86 14.06 -35.33 -12.45
CA TYR A 86 12.72 -35.54 -12.98
C TYR A 86 12.45 -36.95 -13.58
N GLY A 87 13.46 -37.82 -13.59
CA GLY A 87 13.32 -39.16 -14.18
C GLY A 87 12.84 -39.11 -15.64
N ILE A 88 11.90 -39.96 -15.99
CA ILE A 88 11.32 -40.01 -17.31
C ILE A 88 10.59 -38.72 -17.74
N LEU A 89 10.13 -37.93 -16.79
CA LEU A 89 9.48 -36.62 -17.06
C LEU A 89 10.46 -35.53 -17.52
N SER A 90 11.76 -35.78 -17.46
CA SER A 90 12.82 -34.86 -17.89
C SER A 90 12.60 -34.29 -19.29
N ILE A 91 12.03 -35.06 -20.21
CA ILE A 91 11.77 -34.64 -21.60
C ILE A 91 10.72 -33.51 -21.73
N ILE A 92 9.90 -33.31 -20.70
CA ILE A 92 8.87 -32.25 -20.70
C ILE A 92 9.50 -30.90 -20.56
N ILE A 93 10.64 -30.77 -19.82
CA ILE A 93 11.31 -29.51 -19.56
C ILE A 93 11.75 -28.76 -20.83
N PRO A 94 12.54 -29.39 -21.74
CA PRO A 94 12.93 -28.75 -22.99
C PRO A 94 11.71 -28.38 -23.86
N VAL A 95 10.66 -29.18 -23.87
CA VAL A 95 9.42 -28.87 -24.60
C VAL A 95 8.75 -27.62 -24.03
N ILE A 96 8.67 -27.49 -22.70
CA ILE A 96 8.16 -26.28 -22.04
C ILE A 96 9.01 -25.06 -22.45
N LEU A 97 10.33 -25.15 -22.40
CA LEU A 97 11.23 -24.04 -22.76
C LEU A 97 11.07 -23.60 -24.21
N ILE A 98 11.00 -24.56 -25.15
CA ILE A 98 10.82 -24.29 -26.60
C ILE A 98 9.48 -23.56 -26.83
N ILE A 99 8.38 -24.13 -26.32
CA ILE A 99 7.04 -23.54 -26.47
C ILE A 99 7.01 -22.13 -25.88
N PHE A 100 7.58 -21.96 -24.68
CA PHE A 100 7.65 -20.67 -24.00
C PHE A 100 8.46 -19.65 -24.78
N GLY A 101 9.65 -20.04 -25.24
CA GLY A 101 10.52 -19.21 -26.08
C GLY A 101 9.83 -18.77 -27.36
N PHE A 102 9.14 -19.69 -28.03
CA PHE A 102 8.37 -19.41 -29.24
C PHE A 102 7.25 -18.39 -29.02
N PHE A 103 6.42 -18.58 -27.97
CA PHE A 103 5.38 -17.62 -27.65
C PHE A 103 5.90 -16.26 -27.18
N LYS A 104 7.08 -16.22 -26.56
CA LYS A 104 7.77 -14.99 -26.20
C LYS A 104 8.21 -14.19 -27.43
N ILE A 105 8.73 -14.87 -28.46
CA ILE A 105 9.11 -14.26 -29.74
C ILE A 105 7.86 -13.69 -30.46
N ILE A 106 6.75 -14.40 -30.46
CA ILE A 106 5.49 -13.97 -31.15
C ILE A 106 4.70 -12.93 -30.34
N LYS A 107 5.21 -12.51 -29.15
CA LYS A 107 4.55 -11.51 -28.26
C LYS A 107 3.14 -11.90 -27.78
N LYS A 108 2.81 -13.19 -27.77
CA LYS A 108 1.50 -13.70 -27.33
C LYS A 108 1.44 -14.05 -25.85
N LEU A 109 2.53 -13.87 -25.09
CA LEU A 109 2.62 -14.24 -23.69
C LEU A 109 2.66 -12.99 -22.80
N GLU A 110 1.51 -12.60 -22.27
CA GLU A 110 1.41 -11.65 -21.15
C GLU A 110 1.55 -12.42 -19.82
N ASN A 111 2.20 -11.83 -18.81
CA ASN A 111 2.48 -12.46 -17.50
C ASN A 111 3.26 -13.79 -17.58
N SER A 112 4.29 -13.82 -18.40
CA SER A 112 5.09 -15.02 -18.68
C SER A 112 5.65 -15.69 -17.42
N PHE A 113 6.01 -14.96 -16.38
CA PHE A 113 6.60 -15.53 -15.16
C PHE A 113 5.60 -16.43 -14.41
N ILE A 114 4.36 -15.99 -14.22
CA ILE A 114 3.33 -16.78 -13.52
C ILE A 114 3.02 -18.06 -14.29
N LYS A 115 2.95 -18.00 -15.62
CA LYS A 115 2.69 -19.16 -16.45
C LYS A 115 3.82 -20.20 -16.42
N VAL A 116 5.08 -19.72 -16.45
CA VAL A 116 6.24 -20.59 -16.26
C VAL A 116 6.18 -21.27 -14.90
N LEU A 117 5.92 -20.49 -13.85
CA LEU A 117 5.84 -21.01 -12.49
C LEU A 117 4.74 -22.08 -12.37
N LEU A 118 3.55 -21.86 -12.95
CA LEU A 118 2.45 -22.82 -12.93
C LEU A 118 2.79 -24.10 -13.72
N ALA A 119 3.49 -24.00 -14.85
CA ALA A 119 3.95 -25.16 -15.60
C ALA A 119 4.96 -26.00 -14.79
N PHE A 120 5.91 -25.36 -14.09
CA PHE A 120 6.87 -26.06 -13.22
C PHE A 120 6.22 -26.63 -11.97
N ILE A 121 5.25 -25.96 -11.35
CA ILE A 121 4.45 -26.50 -10.24
C ILE A 121 3.67 -27.73 -10.72
N GLY A 122 3.03 -27.66 -11.90
CA GLY A 122 2.34 -28.78 -12.50
C GLY A 122 3.28 -29.95 -12.76
N LEU A 123 4.49 -29.71 -13.28
CA LEU A 123 5.49 -30.76 -13.49
C LEU A 123 5.97 -31.39 -12.18
N PHE A 124 6.19 -30.58 -11.12
CA PHE A 124 6.54 -31.06 -9.79
C PHE A 124 5.42 -31.95 -9.21
N LEU A 125 4.15 -31.53 -9.31
CA LEU A 125 3.02 -32.32 -8.83
C LEU A 125 2.78 -33.58 -9.68
N LEU A 126 3.10 -33.53 -10.99
CA LEU A 126 2.99 -34.70 -11.91
C LEU A 126 4.05 -35.76 -11.56
N SER A 127 5.19 -35.38 -11.00
CA SER A 127 6.26 -36.34 -10.66
C SER A 127 5.86 -37.34 -9.57
N ALA A 128 4.96 -36.95 -8.63
CA ALA A 128 4.50 -37.83 -7.55
C ALA A 128 3.71 -39.07 -8.05
N PRO A 129 2.69 -38.98 -8.92
CA PRO A 129 2.04 -40.17 -9.46
C PRO A 129 2.97 -41.03 -10.33
N PHE A 130 3.96 -40.42 -11.01
CA PHE A 130 4.98 -41.20 -11.74
C PHE A 130 5.89 -41.97 -10.79
N GLU A 131 6.37 -41.35 -9.68
CA GLU A 131 7.15 -42.05 -8.67
C GLU A 131 6.36 -43.21 -8.05
N LYS A 132 5.09 -42.95 -7.70
CA LYS A 132 4.23 -43.98 -7.11
C LYS A 132 3.93 -45.19 -8.06
N SER A 133 3.84 -44.93 -9.36
CA SER A 133 3.46 -45.92 -10.36
C SER A 133 4.63 -46.65 -11.00
N PHE A 134 5.76 -45.96 -11.21
CA PHE A 134 6.89 -46.44 -12.01
C PHE A 134 8.24 -46.38 -11.27
N SER A 135 8.28 -45.78 -10.06
CA SER A 135 9.53 -45.53 -9.32
C SER A 135 10.59 -44.77 -10.11
N ASP A 136 10.18 -43.87 -11.00
CA ASP A 136 11.03 -43.11 -11.93
C ASP A 136 10.58 -41.67 -12.09
N GLY A 137 10.23 -41.03 -10.97
CA GLY A 137 9.92 -39.62 -10.88
C GLY A 137 11.12 -38.73 -10.52
N GLY A 138 12.29 -39.34 -10.34
CA GLY A 138 13.50 -38.66 -9.91
C GLY A 138 13.42 -38.10 -8.49
N ILE A 139 14.39 -37.24 -8.13
CA ILE A 139 14.45 -36.60 -6.81
C ILE A 139 13.17 -35.82 -6.50
N PHE A 140 12.64 -35.10 -7.49
CA PHE A 140 11.39 -34.36 -7.31
C PHE A 140 10.17 -35.27 -7.20
N GLY A 141 10.18 -36.45 -7.82
CA GLY A 141 9.15 -37.46 -7.66
C GLY A 141 9.06 -37.95 -6.24
N SER A 142 10.17 -38.39 -5.65
CA SER A 142 10.22 -38.86 -4.27
C SER A 142 9.86 -37.75 -3.29
N LEU A 143 10.37 -36.53 -3.47
CA LEU A 143 10.06 -35.38 -2.62
C LEU A 143 8.57 -34.98 -2.70
N SER A 144 8.02 -34.89 -3.91
CA SER A 144 6.61 -34.54 -4.10
C SER A 144 5.67 -35.61 -3.54
N LEU A 145 6.04 -36.88 -3.67
CA LEU A 145 5.30 -38.01 -3.10
C LEU A 145 5.26 -37.90 -1.57
N GLU A 146 6.41 -37.68 -0.91
CA GLU A 146 6.51 -37.53 0.54
C GLU A 146 5.66 -36.36 1.06
N VAL A 147 5.70 -35.20 0.39
CA VAL A 147 4.89 -34.04 0.74
C VAL A 147 3.41 -34.33 0.63
N ILE A 148 2.98 -34.99 -0.45
CA ILE A 148 1.58 -35.31 -0.70
C ILE A 148 1.08 -36.37 0.28
N GLU A 149 1.84 -37.42 0.55
CA GLU A 149 1.48 -38.45 1.53
C GLU A 149 1.38 -37.86 2.95
N SER A 150 2.29 -36.95 3.33
CA SER A 150 2.20 -36.21 4.59
C SER A 150 0.94 -35.35 4.70
N LEU A 151 0.52 -34.70 3.61
CA LEU A 151 -0.73 -33.92 3.57
C LEU A 151 -1.97 -34.83 3.69
N VAL A 152 -2.00 -35.92 2.96
CA VAL A 152 -3.09 -36.92 3.01
C VAL A 152 -3.18 -37.53 4.41
N TYR A 153 -2.06 -37.85 5.05
CA TYR A 153 -2.02 -38.37 6.43
C TYR A 153 -2.59 -37.35 7.42
N LYS A 154 -2.21 -36.07 7.33
CA LYS A 154 -2.80 -35.01 8.17
C LYS A 154 -4.30 -34.86 7.96
N LEU A 155 -4.75 -34.99 6.74
CA LEU A 155 -6.17 -34.94 6.39
C LEU A 155 -6.92 -36.16 6.96
N SER A 156 -6.34 -37.36 6.88
CA SER A 156 -6.93 -38.58 7.45
C SER A 156 -7.12 -38.48 8.97
N LEU A 157 -6.14 -37.91 9.67
CA LEU A 157 -6.25 -37.62 11.11
C LEU A 157 -7.37 -36.61 11.41
N ALA A 158 -7.55 -35.60 10.59
CA ALA A 158 -8.58 -34.58 10.78
C ALA A 158 -10.01 -35.11 10.56
N ILE A 159 -10.17 -36.10 9.67
CA ILE A 159 -11.47 -36.71 9.30
C ILE A 159 -11.74 -37.98 10.14
N ASN A 160 -10.78 -38.44 10.93
CA ASN A 160 -10.83 -39.70 11.69
C ASN A 160 -11.14 -40.93 10.81
N PHE A 161 -10.61 -40.95 9.59
CA PHE A 161 -10.75 -42.00 8.61
C PHE A 161 -9.40 -42.26 7.91
N ASP A 162 -8.93 -43.49 7.90
CA ASP A 162 -7.64 -43.80 7.28
C ASP A 162 -7.75 -43.84 5.74
N LEU A 163 -7.34 -42.73 5.12
CA LEU A 163 -7.35 -42.56 3.67
C LEU A 163 -6.22 -43.32 2.98
N LEU A 164 -5.14 -43.65 3.70
CA LEU A 164 -3.97 -44.31 3.13
C LEU A 164 -4.10 -45.82 3.07
N GLU A 165 -4.98 -46.44 3.88
CA GLU A 165 -5.28 -47.89 3.78
C GLU A 165 -6.29 -48.21 2.65
N ASN A 166 -7.02 -47.23 2.10
CA ASN A 166 -7.99 -47.46 1.07
C ASN A 166 -7.35 -47.37 -0.33
N ASN A 167 -6.98 -48.49 -0.89
CA ASN A 167 -6.34 -48.57 -2.21
C ASN A 167 -7.15 -47.87 -3.31
N LEU A 168 -8.49 -48.00 -3.31
CA LEU A 168 -9.33 -47.34 -4.30
C LEU A 168 -9.25 -45.81 -4.21
N PHE A 169 -9.23 -45.28 -3.02
CA PHE A 169 -9.05 -43.85 -2.78
C PHE A 169 -7.69 -43.38 -3.27
N ILE A 170 -6.61 -44.09 -2.90
CA ILE A 170 -5.24 -43.78 -3.30
C ILE A 170 -5.11 -43.68 -4.80
N TYR A 171 -5.54 -44.73 -5.54
CA TYR A 171 -5.45 -44.73 -7.01
C TYR A 171 -6.29 -43.60 -7.65
N SER A 172 -7.53 -43.39 -7.20
CA SER A 172 -8.38 -42.33 -7.74
C SER A 172 -7.79 -40.93 -7.43
N PHE A 173 -7.16 -40.76 -6.28
CA PHE A 173 -6.51 -39.52 -5.89
C PHE A 173 -5.31 -39.21 -6.79
N TYR A 174 -4.38 -40.16 -7.01
CA TYR A 174 -3.22 -39.94 -7.88
C TYR A 174 -3.60 -39.75 -9.35
N ILE A 175 -4.64 -40.42 -9.85
CA ILE A 175 -5.18 -40.18 -11.19
C ILE A 175 -5.73 -38.75 -11.30
N SER A 176 -6.49 -38.30 -10.30
CA SER A 176 -7.03 -36.94 -10.26
C SER A 176 -5.92 -35.88 -10.15
N LEU A 177 -4.89 -36.16 -9.36
CA LEU A 177 -3.71 -35.30 -9.22
C LEU A 177 -2.94 -35.19 -10.54
N GLY A 178 -2.73 -36.31 -11.23
CA GLY A 178 -2.10 -36.35 -12.56
C GLY A 178 -2.88 -35.52 -13.59
N PHE A 179 -4.21 -35.66 -13.59
CA PHE A 179 -5.08 -34.84 -14.46
C PHE A 179 -5.01 -33.36 -14.13
N PHE A 180 -5.09 -32.97 -12.85
CA PHE A 180 -4.97 -31.60 -12.43
C PHE A 180 -3.58 -30.98 -12.75
N SER A 181 -2.52 -31.75 -12.55
CA SER A 181 -1.15 -31.35 -12.90
C SER A 181 -0.98 -31.12 -14.39
N SER A 182 -1.56 -32.00 -15.23
CA SER A 182 -1.59 -31.84 -16.69
C SER A 182 -2.34 -30.59 -17.11
N LEU A 183 -3.44 -30.23 -16.43
CA LEU A 183 -4.17 -28.97 -16.66
C LEU A 183 -3.33 -27.76 -16.31
N LEU A 184 -2.57 -27.79 -15.20
CA LEU A 184 -1.66 -26.70 -14.84
C LEU A 184 -0.56 -26.48 -15.86
N ILE A 185 0.05 -27.58 -16.37
CA ILE A 185 1.08 -27.52 -17.41
C ILE A 185 0.48 -26.94 -18.71
N THR A 186 -0.69 -27.43 -19.13
CA THR A 186 -1.38 -26.97 -20.34
C THR A 186 -1.78 -25.50 -20.22
N TYR A 187 -2.33 -25.07 -19.07
CA TYR A 187 -2.66 -23.66 -18.81
C TYR A 187 -1.42 -22.78 -18.83
N GLY A 188 -0.32 -23.24 -18.25
CA GLY A 188 0.97 -22.54 -18.31
C GLY A 188 1.48 -22.35 -19.74
N LEU A 189 1.24 -23.30 -20.64
CA LEU A 189 1.70 -23.28 -22.03
C LEU A 189 0.77 -22.53 -23.00
N LEU A 190 -0.50 -22.26 -22.62
CA LEU A 190 -1.44 -21.59 -23.51
C LEU A 190 -1.17 -20.09 -23.66
N PRO A 191 -1.17 -19.55 -24.89
CA PRO A 191 -1.05 -18.12 -25.13
C PRO A 191 -2.36 -17.39 -24.79
N GLY A 192 -2.25 -16.31 -24.01
CA GLY A 192 -3.39 -15.44 -23.67
C GLY A 192 -4.22 -15.92 -22.46
N ASN A 193 -5.08 -15.04 -21.95
CA ASN A 193 -6.11 -15.40 -20.97
C ASN A 193 -7.25 -16.06 -21.75
N ILE A 194 -7.40 -17.37 -21.65
CA ILE A 194 -8.61 -18.02 -22.12
C ILE A 194 -9.72 -17.63 -21.17
N LYS A 195 -10.54 -16.66 -21.58
CA LYS A 195 -11.90 -16.56 -21.09
C LYS A 195 -12.63 -17.77 -21.67
N LEU A 196 -13.04 -18.68 -20.81
CA LEU A 196 -14.00 -19.73 -21.17
C LEU A 196 -15.36 -19.05 -21.38
N ASP A 197 -15.53 -18.34 -22.49
CA ASP A 197 -16.81 -17.91 -22.99
C ASP A 197 -17.37 -19.04 -23.82
N PHE A 198 -18.12 -19.91 -23.18
CA PHE A 198 -19.13 -20.70 -23.84
C PHE A 198 -20.27 -19.76 -24.26
N GLU A 199 -20.41 -19.54 -25.57
CA GLU A 199 -21.32 -18.62 -26.28
C GLU A 199 -20.79 -17.23 -26.57
N THR A 200 -20.30 -17.06 -27.78
CA THR A 200 -20.59 -15.98 -28.75
C THR A 200 -19.47 -15.85 -29.77
N ALA A 201 -19.33 -16.81 -30.63
CA ALA A 201 -18.42 -16.71 -31.79
C ALA A 201 -19.11 -16.08 -33.02
N ASN A 202 -19.92 -15.03 -32.88
CA ASN A 202 -20.53 -14.43 -34.08
C ASN A 202 -20.97 -12.95 -33.98
N LYS A 203 -20.43 -12.13 -33.11
CA LYS A 203 -20.81 -10.68 -33.09
C LYS A 203 -19.70 -9.64 -33.00
N SER A 204 -18.43 -10.02 -32.93
CA SER A 204 -17.34 -9.03 -32.71
C SER A 204 -16.68 -8.49 -34.01
N LYS A 205 -17.10 -8.95 -35.21
CA LYS A 205 -16.50 -8.49 -36.48
C LYS A 205 -17.21 -7.30 -37.14
N ILE A 206 -18.36 -6.88 -36.64
CA ILE A 206 -19.17 -5.80 -37.28
C ILE A 206 -18.98 -4.43 -36.56
N ILE A 207 -18.53 -4.42 -35.31
CA ILE A 207 -18.44 -3.17 -34.53
C ILE A 207 -17.08 -2.44 -34.70
N GLU A 208 -16.00 -3.14 -35.02
CA GLU A 208 -14.70 -2.50 -35.25
C GLU A 208 -14.57 -1.72 -36.57
N THR A 209 -15.41 -2.04 -37.56
CA THR A 209 -15.38 -1.39 -38.88
C THR A 209 -16.19 -0.08 -38.92
N GLU A 210 -17.15 0.12 -38.01
CA GLU A 210 -17.95 1.35 -37.94
C GLU A 210 -17.33 2.47 -37.11
N ILE A 211 -16.47 2.14 -36.13
CA ILE A 211 -15.81 3.16 -35.27
C ILE A 211 -14.62 3.82 -35.96
N LEU A 212 -13.96 3.15 -36.90
CA LEU A 212 -12.85 3.70 -37.67
C LEU A 212 -13.28 4.58 -38.84
N SER A 213 -14.53 4.46 -39.32
CA SER A 213 -15.05 5.30 -40.43
C SER A 213 -15.71 6.60 -39.98
N SER A 214 -16.05 6.75 -38.70
CA SER A 214 -16.69 7.97 -38.16
C SER A 214 -15.71 9.02 -37.63
N SER A 215 -14.46 8.65 -37.36
CA SER A 215 -13.44 9.59 -36.83
C SER A 215 -12.68 10.36 -37.89
N GLU A 216 -12.71 9.97 -39.17
CA GLU A 216 -12.03 10.72 -40.24
C GLU A 216 -12.86 11.83 -40.90
N LYS A 217 -14.18 11.94 -40.62
CA LYS A 217 -15.06 12.94 -41.25
C LYS A 217 -15.28 14.24 -40.46
N VAL A 218 -14.75 14.38 -39.26
CA VAL A 218 -15.00 15.56 -38.40
C VAL A 218 -13.85 16.57 -38.36
N ILE A 219 -12.71 16.32 -39.01
CA ILE A 219 -11.53 17.21 -38.94
C ILE A 219 -11.36 18.13 -40.18
N LYS A 220 -12.34 18.22 -41.04
CA LYS A 220 -12.30 19.24 -42.11
C LYS A 220 -13.53 20.15 -42.02
N ASN A 221 -13.47 21.19 -41.18
CA ASN A 221 -14.01 22.53 -41.36
C ASN A 221 -14.31 23.22 -40.03
N LYS A 222 -13.34 24.02 -39.57
CA LYS A 222 -13.59 25.32 -38.93
C LYS A 222 -12.26 25.99 -38.59
N ARG A 223 -11.79 26.81 -39.53
CA ARG A 223 -10.83 27.87 -39.21
C ARG A 223 -11.59 28.97 -38.46
N ILE A 224 -11.31 29.09 -37.17
CA ILE A 224 -11.73 30.26 -36.39
C ILE A 224 -10.55 31.22 -36.35
N LYS A 225 -10.77 32.44 -36.93
CA LYS A 225 -9.87 33.57 -36.84
C LYS A 225 -9.90 34.14 -35.43
N PHE A 226 -8.74 34.23 -34.79
CA PHE A 226 -8.57 35.00 -33.55
C PHE A 226 -8.20 36.45 -33.92
N PRO A 227 -8.78 37.45 -33.23
CA PRO A 227 -8.37 38.85 -33.38
C PRO A 227 -7.10 39.11 -32.57
N SER A 228 -6.16 39.79 -33.18
CA SER A 228 -4.92 40.27 -32.56
C SER A 228 -5.23 41.35 -31.51
N LEU A 229 -4.85 41.12 -30.25
CA LEU A 229 -4.84 42.15 -29.22
C LEU A 229 -3.39 42.53 -28.83
N ILE A 230 -3.16 43.76 -29.09
CA ILE A 230 -2.10 44.72 -28.82
C ILE A 230 -1.27 44.42 -27.58
N LYS A 231 0.06 44.32 -27.77
CA LYS A 231 1.09 44.43 -26.75
C LYS A 231 1.03 45.77 -26.04
N LYS A 232 0.83 45.75 -24.71
CA LYS A 232 1.20 46.85 -23.83
C LYS A 232 2.43 46.41 -23.02
N GLU A 233 3.57 47.07 -23.28
CA GLU A 233 4.79 46.92 -22.52
C GLU A 233 4.56 47.37 -21.07
N ARG A 234 4.79 46.49 -20.08
CA ARG A 234 4.94 46.87 -18.66
C ARG A 234 6.41 47.10 -18.36
N LYS A 235 6.71 48.33 -17.95
CA LYS A 235 7.98 48.73 -17.36
C LYS A 235 8.29 47.85 -16.14
N LYS A 236 9.52 47.33 -16.07
CA LYS A 236 10.09 46.70 -14.89
C LYS A 236 10.34 47.77 -13.83
N GLU A 237 9.60 47.71 -12.75
CA GLU A 237 9.98 48.37 -11.49
C GLU A 237 10.98 47.46 -10.74
N LYS A 238 12.03 48.08 -10.17
CA LYS A 238 13.04 47.45 -9.34
C LYS A 238 12.41 47.01 -8.02
N PRO A 239 12.81 45.87 -7.43
CA PRO A 239 12.37 45.50 -6.10
C PRO A 239 12.89 46.49 -5.06
N PRO A 240 12.10 46.85 -4.04
CA PRO A 240 12.55 47.69 -2.93
C PRO A 240 13.61 46.94 -2.07
N PRO A 241 14.49 47.68 -1.35
CA PRO A 241 15.49 47.08 -0.49
C PRO A 241 14.87 46.34 0.69
N PRO A 242 15.55 45.32 1.24
CA PRO A 242 15.01 44.55 2.37
C PRO A 242 14.77 45.45 3.58
N GLU A 243 13.53 45.52 4.01
CA GLU A 243 13.17 46.13 5.27
C GLU A 243 13.73 45.27 6.43
N GLU A 244 14.37 45.96 7.37
CA GLU A 244 14.88 45.42 8.60
C GLU A 244 13.78 44.64 9.34
N SER A 245 14.13 43.43 9.76
CA SER A 245 13.31 42.57 10.59
C SER A 245 12.90 43.26 11.87
N GLN A 246 11.71 43.83 11.89
CA GLN A 246 11.05 44.20 13.12
C GLN A 246 10.61 42.94 13.84
N VAL A 247 11.17 42.65 14.98
CA VAL A 247 10.73 41.69 15.95
C VAL A 247 9.31 42.08 16.36
N TYR A 248 8.31 41.46 15.73
CA TYR A 248 6.93 41.61 16.21
C TYR A 248 6.77 40.75 17.46
N GLU A 249 6.65 41.41 18.60
CA GLU A 249 6.11 40.81 19.82
C GLU A 249 4.72 40.21 19.50
N ASN A 250 4.61 38.90 19.66
CA ASN A 250 3.40 38.11 19.44
C ASN A 250 2.32 38.45 20.47
N THR A 251 1.45 39.40 20.17
CA THR A 251 0.25 39.70 20.96
C THR A 251 -1.06 39.42 20.25
N ARG A 252 -1.06 38.71 19.11
CA ARG A 252 -2.28 38.22 18.46
C ARG A 252 -2.38 36.70 18.61
N GLY A 253 -3.24 36.26 19.55
CA GLY A 253 -3.53 34.84 19.73
C GLY A 253 -4.09 34.23 18.42
N TYR A 254 -3.61 33.02 18.05
CA TYR A 254 -4.11 32.27 16.90
C TYR A 254 -5.63 32.09 16.98
N SER A 255 -6.35 32.39 15.89
CA SER A 255 -7.80 32.22 15.76
C SER A 255 -8.12 31.09 14.77
N LEU A 256 -9.10 30.23 15.12
CA LEU A 256 -9.58 29.22 14.22
C LEU A 256 -10.25 29.87 12.99
N PRO A 257 -10.23 29.20 11.80
CA PRO A 257 -10.89 29.70 10.61
C PRO A 257 -12.39 29.88 10.84
N SER A 258 -12.97 30.99 10.32
CA SER A 258 -14.43 31.17 10.31
C SER A 258 -15.08 30.29 9.24
N LEU A 259 -16.29 29.81 9.53
CA LEU A 259 -17.09 29.04 8.55
C LEU A 259 -17.49 29.87 7.32
N ASP A 260 -17.40 31.20 7.38
CA ASP A 260 -17.65 32.09 6.24
C ASP A 260 -16.61 31.97 5.11
N LEU A 261 -15.49 31.30 5.36
CA LEU A 261 -14.51 30.94 4.33
C LEU A 261 -15.00 29.80 3.43
N LEU A 262 -16.00 29.05 3.86
CA LEU A 262 -16.64 27.99 3.10
C LEU A 262 -17.89 28.53 2.40
N SER A 263 -18.29 27.88 1.33
CA SER A 263 -19.48 28.24 0.55
C SER A 263 -20.74 28.07 1.35
N ASP A 264 -21.66 29.03 1.21
CA ASP A 264 -22.96 28.96 1.84
C ASP A 264 -23.79 27.80 1.28
N VAL A 265 -24.56 27.20 2.16
CA VAL A 265 -25.53 26.19 1.76
C VAL A 265 -26.69 26.93 1.09
N PRO A 266 -27.05 26.64 -0.18
CA PRO A 266 -28.15 27.32 -0.86
C PRO A 266 -29.44 27.20 -0.04
N SER A 267 -30.01 28.35 0.34
CA SER A 267 -31.25 28.42 1.12
C SER A 267 -32.48 27.88 0.35
N GLU A 268 -32.43 27.97 -0.97
CA GLU A 268 -33.38 27.29 -1.84
C GLU A 268 -32.91 25.85 -2.13
N ARG A 269 -32.77 25.03 -1.10
CA ARG A 269 -33.00 23.61 -1.32
C ARG A 269 -34.48 23.51 -1.68
N LYS A 270 -34.78 23.69 -2.98
CA LYS A 270 -36.04 23.17 -3.49
C LYS A 270 -36.14 21.80 -2.90
N GLU A 271 -37.19 21.56 -2.15
CA GLU A 271 -37.59 20.23 -1.77
C GLU A 271 -37.70 19.41 -3.06
N ASN A 272 -36.55 19.03 -3.59
CA ASN A 272 -36.38 17.95 -4.55
C ASN A 272 -36.65 16.65 -3.77
N THR A 273 -37.64 16.68 -2.90
CA THR A 273 -38.33 15.50 -2.46
C THR A 273 -38.71 14.78 -3.75
N VAL A 274 -38.00 13.65 -3.98
CA VAL A 274 -38.39 12.72 -5.06
C VAL A 274 -39.90 12.61 -4.91
N SER A 275 -40.64 13.15 -5.89
CA SER A 275 -42.11 13.24 -5.76
C SER A 275 -42.62 11.88 -5.32
N ASP A 276 -43.46 11.82 -4.25
CA ASP A 276 -44.03 10.59 -3.73
C ASP A 276 -44.62 9.70 -4.83
N LYS A 277 -45.07 10.31 -5.92
CA LYS A 277 -45.51 9.63 -7.12
C LYS A 277 -44.40 8.82 -7.78
N LYS A 278 -43.20 9.43 -7.99
CA LYS A 278 -42.06 8.73 -8.58
C LYS A 278 -41.50 7.64 -7.64
N ILE A 279 -41.52 7.87 -6.36
CA ILE A 279 -41.16 6.85 -5.36
C ILE A 279 -42.04 5.63 -5.50
N ASN A 280 -43.35 5.83 -5.60
CA ASN A 280 -44.32 4.75 -5.72
C ASN A 280 -44.20 4.04 -7.09
N GLU A 281 -44.04 4.79 -8.18
CA GLU A 281 -43.80 4.20 -9.50
C GLU A 281 -42.53 3.32 -9.51
N ASN A 282 -41.42 3.80 -8.93
CA ASN A 282 -40.18 3.02 -8.82
C ASN A 282 -40.33 1.80 -7.90
N LYS A 283 -41.12 1.91 -6.82
CA LYS A 283 -41.43 0.78 -5.93
C LYS A 283 -42.17 -0.33 -6.64
N GLU A 284 -43.20 0.02 -7.43
CA GLU A 284 -43.98 -0.96 -8.22
C GLU A 284 -43.14 -1.60 -9.32
N LEU A 285 -42.36 -0.79 -10.04
CA LEU A 285 -41.44 -1.27 -11.05
C LEU A 285 -40.40 -2.23 -10.47
N LEU A 286 -39.79 -1.87 -9.32
CA LEU A 286 -38.81 -2.71 -8.63
C LEU A 286 -39.46 -4.02 -8.17
N ALA A 287 -40.69 -3.97 -7.60
CA ALA A 287 -41.38 -5.18 -7.17
C ALA A 287 -41.70 -6.13 -8.34
N THR A 288 -42.08 -5.58 -9.50
CA THR A 288 -42.31 -6.35 -10.73
C THR A 288 -41.00 -6.95 -11.24
N THR A 289 -39.95 -6.15 -11.31
CA THR A 289 -38.60 -6.58 -11.74
C THR A 289 -38.08 -7.74 -10.87
N LEU A 290 -38.21 -7.64 -9.56
CA LEU A 290 -37.80 -8.71 -8.64
C LEU A 290 -38.56 -10.00 -8.89
N LYS A 291 -39.89 -9.89 -9.14
CA LYS A 291 -40.75 -11.04 -9.44
C LYS A 291 -40.35 -11.70 -10.77
N ASP A 292 -40.03 -10.91 -11.79
CA ASP A 292 -39.58 -11.39 -13.11
C ASP A 292 -38.26 -12.17 -13.02
N PHE A 293 -37.36 -11.77 -12.09
CA PHE A 293 -36.14 -12.53 -11.78
C PHE A 293 -36.38 -13.69 -10.79
N GLY A 294 -37.61 -14.00 -10.48
CA GLY A 294 -37.98 -15.11 -9.57
C GLY A 294 -37.61 -14.86 -8.12
N ILE A 295 -37.55 -13.59 -7.70
CA ILE A 295 -37.36 -13.18 -6.31
C ILE A 295 -38.76 -12.84 -5.74
N ASN A 296 -39.27 -13.73 -4.90
CA ASN A 296 -40.49 -13.49 -4.17
C ASN A 296 -40.20 -12.73 -2.86
N GLY A 297 -40.96 -11.69 -2.57
CA GLY A 297 -40.80 -10.88 -1.38
C GLY A 297 -41.70 -9.64 -1.43
N LYS A 298 -41.66 -8.81 -0.37
CA LYS A 298 -42.43 -7.59 -0.27
C LYS A 298 -41.51 -6.41 0.06
N ILE A 299 -41.66 -5.27 -0.62
CA ILE A 299 -40.99 -4.03 -0.24
C ILE A 299 -41.78 -3.42 0.95
N ILE A 300 -41.16 -3.49 2.15
CA ILE A 300 -41.76 -3.09 3.42
C ILE A 300 -41.52 -1.63 3.75
N SER A 301 -40.41 -1.03 3.29
CA SER A 301 -40.04 0.34 3.56
C SER A 301 -39.37 0.97 2.36
N VAL A 302 -39.58 2.27 2.17
CA VAL A 302 -38.85 3.10 1.20
C VAL A 302 -38.36 4.33 1.93
N ASN A 303 -37.01 4.49 1.97
CA ASN A 303 -36.35 5.60 2.66
C ASN A 303 -35.61 6.45 1.62
N PRO A 304 -36.21 7.59 1.19
CA PRO A 304 -35.53 8.50 0.28
C PRO A 304 -34.40 9.22 1.03
N GLY A 305 -33.22 9.23 0.42
CA GLY A 305 -32.07 9.97 0.90
C GLY A 305 -31.60 11.02 -0.12
N PRO A 306 -30.52 11.78 0.19
CA PRO A 306 -30.06 12.87 -0.69
C PRO A 306 -29.47 12.37 -2.03
N PHE A 307 -28.93 11.16 -2.08
CA PHE A 307 -28.24 10.58 -3.26
C PHE A 307 -28.90 9.34 -3.79
N VAL A 308 -29.35 8.49 -2.89
CA VAL A 308 -29.98 7.19 -3.18
C VAL A 308 -31.24 7.04 -2.39
N THR A 309 -32.20 6.31 -2.93
CA THR A 309 -33.38 5.85 -2.22
C THR A 309 -33.16 4.40 -1.82
N LEU A 310 -33.34 4.10 -0.54
CA LEU A 310 -33.25 2.75 0.02
C LEU A 310 -34.62 2.08 0.01
N TYR A 311 -34.73 0.99 -0.72
CA TYR A 311 -35.90 0.10 -0.72
C TYR A 311 -35.58 -1.13 0.14
N GLU A 312 -36.33 -1.36 1.23
CA GLU A 312 -36.13 -2.54 2.07
C GLU A 312 -37.07 -3.67 1.59
N LEU A 313 -36.46 -4.73 1.06
CA LEU A 313 -37.11 -5.94 0.62
C LEU A 313 -37.14 -6.97 1.76
N GLU A 314 -38.31 -7.43 2.17
CA GLU A 314 -38.46 -8.63 2.99
C GLU A 314 -38.62 -9.83 2.05
N PRO A 315 -37.58 -10.71 1.95
CA PRO A 315 -37.63 -11.85 1.06
C PRO A 315 -38.57 -12.91 1.60
N ALA A 316 -39.29 -13.62 0.70
CA ALA A 316 -40.09 -14.77 1.08
C ALA A 316 -39.22 -15.91 1.66
N PRO A 317 -39.75 -16.78 2.52
CA PRO A 317 -39.03 -17.91 3.06
C PRO A 317 -38.40 -18.76 1.95
N GLY A 318 -37.11 -19.10 2.11
CA GLY A 318 -36.32 -19.87 1.13
C GLY A 318 -35.55 -19.04 0.09
N VAL A 319 -35.75 -17.72 0.02
CA VAL A 319 -34.95 -16.84 -0.84
C VAL A 319 -33.62 -16.52 -0.18
N LYS A 320 -32.51 -16.92 -0.80
CA LYS A 320 -31.15 -16.63 -0.32
C LYS A 320 -30.76 -15.18 -0.65
N SER A 321 -30.27 -14.43 0.34
CA SER A 321 -29.78 -13.04 0.16
C SER A 321 -28.71 -12.94 -0.93
N SER A 322 -27.81 -13.94 -1.04
CA SER A 322 -26.77 -13.97 -2.08
C SER A 322 -27.34 -13.97 -3.50
N ARG A 323 -28.51 -14.61 -3.72
CA ARG A 323 -29.18 -14.61 -5.02
C ARG A 323 -29.67 -13.19 -5.39
N VAL A 324 -30.24 -12.46 -4.42
CA VAL A 324 -30.71 -11.09 -4.65
C VAL A 324 -29.51 -10.16 -4.92
N ILE A 325 -28.44 -10.29 -4.12
CA ILE A 325 -27.20 -9.50 -4.28
C ILE A 325 -26.56 -9.71 -5.65
N SER A 326 -26.56 -10.94 -6.18
CA SER A 326 -25.98 -11.24 -7.49
C SER A 326 -26.73 -10.59 -8.67
N LEU A 327 -27.99 -10.20 -8.47
CA LEU A 327 -28.83 -9.58 -9.51
C LEU A 327 -28.71 -8.03 -9.56
N ALA A 328 -27.77 -7.42 -8.82
CA ALA A 328 -27.63 -5.98 -8.76
C ALA A 328 -27.49 -5.30 -10.14
N ASP A 329 -26.67 -5.89 -11.02
CA ASP A 329 -26.44 -5.36 -12.37
C ASP A 329 -27.70 -5.51 -13.26
N ASP A 330 -28.45 -6.61 -13.10
CA ASP A 330 -29.70 -6.85 -13.84
C ASP A 330 -30.82 -5.94 -13.37
N ILE A 331 -30.93 -5.74 -12.04
CA ILE A 331 -31.90 -4.82 -11.45
C ILE A 331 -31.60 -3.39 -11.87
N SER A 332 -30.32 -2.95 -11.83
CA SER A 332 -29.96 -1.60 -12.27
C SER A 332 -30.36 -1.33 -13.73
N ARG A 333 -30.13 -2.30 -14.60
CA ARG A 333 -30.52 -2.20 -16.02
C ARG A 333 -32.03 -2.13 -16.18
N SER A 334 -32.80 -2.98 -15.50
CA SER A 334 -34.27 -3.00 -15.59
C SER A 334 -34.90 -1.73 -15.01
N MET A 335 -34.26 -1.15 -14.00
CA MET A 335 -34.67 0.11 -13.38
C MET A 335 -34.16 1.35 -14.12
N SER A 336 -33.42 1.19 -15.23
CA SER A 336 -32.76 2.28 -15.98
C SER A 336 -31.89 3.15 -15.07
N ALA A 337 -31.29 2.55 -14.03
CA ALA A 337 -30.42 3.20 -13.07
C ALA A 337 -28.93 3.02 -13.47
N THR A 338 -28.08 3.97 -13.13
CA THR A 338 -26.62 3.90 -13.41
C THR A 338 -25.94 2.78 -12.65
N SER A 339 -26.42 2.44 -11.46
CA SER A 339 -25.98 1.31 -10.64
C SER A 339 -27.07 0.95 -9.62
N ALA A 340 -27.00 -0.24 -9.06
CA ALA A 340 -27.80 -0.64 -7.90
C ALA A 340 -26.87 -1.30 -6.88
N ARG A 341 -26.95 -0.90 -5.62
CA ARG A 341 -26.24 -1.61 -4.55
C ARG A 341 -27.24 -2.39 -3.72
N ILE A 342 -26.94 -3.68 -3.51
CA ILE A 342 -27.81 -4.57 -2.74
C ILE A 342 -27.01 -5.14 -1.57
N ALA A 343 -27.51 -4.91 -0.36
CA ALA A 343 -26.85 -5.37 0.86
C ALA A 343 -27.87 -5.82 1.91
N VAL A 344 -27.47 -6.72 2.79
CA VAL A 344 -28.31 -7.12 3.94
C VAL A 344 -28.38 -5.97 4.93
N VAL A 345 -29.57 -5.63 5.41
CA VAL A 345 -29.74 -4.58 6.43
C VAL A 345 -29.40 -5.15 7.80
N PRO A 346 -28.35 -4.61 8.48
CA PRO A 346 -27.93 -5.14 9.78
C PRO A 346 -29.04 -5.04 10.82
N GLY A 347 -29.30 -6.15 11.53
CA GLY A 347 -30.32 -6.21 12.59
C GLY A 347 -31.75 -6.34 12.12
N LYS A 348 -32.00 -6.46 10.81
CA LYS A 348 -33.33 -6.69 10.23
C LYS A 348 -33.33 -7.93 9.32
N ASN A 349 -34.48 -8.56 9.19
CA ASN A 349 -34.69 -9.64 8.20
C ASN A 349 -35.07 -9.04 6.84
N SER A 350 -34.29 -8.05 6.39
CA SER A 350 -34.54 -7.36 5.12
C SER A 350 -33.26 -7.18 4.33
N ILE A 351 -33.42 -7.06 3.02
CA ILE A 351 -32.35 -6.77 2.05
C ILE A 351 -32.60 -5.34 1.57
N GLY A 352 -31.60 -4.47 1.73
CA GLY A 352 -31.62 -3.11 1.22
C GLY A 352 -31.24 -3.08 -0.26
N ILE A 353 -32.04 -2.47 -1.08
CA ILE A 353 -31.80 -2.18 -2.48
C ILE A 353 -31.71 -0.66 -2.61
N GLU A 354 -30.49 -0.17 -2.90
CA GLU A 354 -30.17 1.24 -3.00
C GLU A 354 -30.14 1.63 -4.49
N LEU A 355 -31.06 2.52 -4.89
CA LEU A 355 -31.14 3.04 -6.25
C LEU A 355 -30.78 4.53 -6.27
N PRO A 356 -29.99 5.02 -7.25
CA PRO A 356 -29.64 6.42 -7.36
C PRO A 356 -30.84 7.30 -7.62
N ASN A 357 -30.85 8.47 -6.99
CA ASN A 357 -31.85 9.50 -7.29
C ASN A 357 -31.55 10.18 -8.64
N TYR A 358 -32.57 10.62 -9.35
CA TYR A 358 -32.43 11.39 -10.57
C TYR A 358 -31.77 12.76 -10.30
N SER A 359 -32.16 13.43 -9.22
CA SER A 359 -31.54 14.65 -8.73
C SER A 359 -30.76 14.32 -7.48
N LYS A 360 -29.44 14.61 -7.51
CA LYS A 360 -28.53 14.38 -6.39
C LYS A 360 -28.27 15.69 -5.69
N GLU A 361 -28.38 15.71 -4.36
CA GLU A 361 -28.04 16.89 -3.57
C GLU A 361 -26.54 16.94 -3.31
N THR A 362 -25.93 18.12 -3.39
CA THR A 362 -24.55 18.32 -2.95
C THR A 362 -24.52 18.46 -1.43
N VAL A 363 -23.69 17.65 -0.76
CA VAL A 363 -23.40 17.82 0.68
C VAL A 363 -22.24 18.80 0.79
N TYR A 364 -22.45 19.93 1.48
CA TYR A 364 -21.40 20.93 1.68
C TYR A 364 -20.64 20.63 2.98
N LEU A 365 -19.32 20.88 2.97
CA LEU A 365 -18.49 20.68 4.17
C LEU A 365 -18.99 21.54 5.33
N ARG A 366 -19.41 22.78 5.06
CA ARG A 366 -19.97 23.69 6.05
C ARG A 366 -21.11 23.05 6.85
N GLU A 367 -22.04 22.36 6.20
CA GLU A 367 -23.17 21.70 6.89
C GLU A 367 -22.73 20.65 7.92
N ILE A 368 -21.64 19.93 7.63
CA ILE A 368 -21.14 18.92 8.55
C ILE A 368 -20.42 19.56 9.73
N LEU A 369 -19.64 20.64 9.46
CA LEU A 369 -18.92 21.36 10.50
C LEU A 369 -19.87 22.13 11.44
N GLU A 370 -21.00 22.68 10.95
CA GLU A 370 -22.05 23.34 11.72
C GLU A 370 -22.95 22.37 12.50
N SER A 371 -22.85 21.06 12.24
CA SER A 371 -23.72 20.08 12.89
C SER A 371 -23.39 19.89 14.38
N ASP A 372 -24.42 19.73 15.22
CA ASP A 372 -24.29 19.41 16.64
C ASP A 372 -23.39 18.18 16.89
N ILE A 373 -23.36 17.24 15.93
CA ILE A 373 -22.56 16.01 16.01
C ILE A 373 -21.07 16.34 15.93
N PHE A 374 -20.69 17.34 15.13
CA PHE A 374 -19.29 17.79 15.02
C PHE A 374 -18.91 18.71 16.20
N GLU A 375 -19.74 19.70 16.53
CA GLU A 375 -19.47 20.65 17.60
C GLU A 375 -19.40 20.02 18.99
N ASN A 376 -20.37 19.16 19.33
CA ASN A 376 -20.46 18.54 20.64
C ASN A 376 -19.51 17.37 20.89
N LYS A 377 -18.69 17.00 19.90
CA LYS A 377 -17.71 15.94 20.06
C LYS A 377 -16.52 16.41 20.89
N LYS A 378 -16.67 16.37 22.23
CA LYS A 378 -15.61 16.75 23.18
C LYS A 378 -14.52 15.66 23.20
N GLY A 379 -13.27 16.10 23.00
CA GLY A 379 -12.10 15.19 22.94
C GLY A 379 -11.98 14.44 21.60
N GLY A 380 -10.82 13.86 21.33
CA GLY A 380 -10.52 13.15 20.10
C GLY A 380 -10.29 14.07 18.88
N ILE A 381 -10.16 13.46 17.71
CA ILE A 381 -9.93 14.15 16.42
C ILE A 381 -11.13 13.89 15.50
N PRO A 382 -12.14 14.79 15.48
CA PRO A 382 -13.31 14.62 14.65
C PRO A 382 -12.98 14.84 13.17
N LEU A 383 -13.36 13.89 12.32
CA LEU A 383 -13.28 13.96 10.86
C LEU A 383 -14.68 13.99 10.27
N SER A 384 -14.96 14.98 9.41
CA SER A 384 -16.19 15.04 8.65
C SER A 384 -16.18 13.98 7.55
N LEU A 385 -17.03 12.97 7.66
CA LEU A 385 -17.17 11.96 6.61
C LEU A 385 -18.28 12.29 5.60
N GLY A 386 -19.29 13.07 6.00
CA GLY A 386 -20.40 13.46 5.13
C GLY A 386 -21.76 13.13 5.72
N LYS A 387 -22.69 12.64 4.88
CA LYS A 387 -24.04 12.23 5.29
C LYS A 387 -24.26 10.76 4.96
N ASP A 388 -24.98 10.06 5.84
CA ASP A 388 -25.42 8.68 5.58
C ASP A 388 -26.58 8.65 4.55
N ILE A 389 -27.09 7.44 4.25
CA ILE A 389 -28.20 7.25 3.31
C ILE A 389 -29.46 8.04 3.75
N GLY A 390 -29.67 8.20 5.05
CA GLY A 390 -30.81 8.95 5.62
C GLY A 390 -30.60 10.47 5.65
N GLY A 391 -29.44 10.97 5.20
CA GLY A 391 -29.10 12.40 5.24
C GLY A 391 -28.56 12.88 6.58
N VAL A 392 -28.30 11.98 7.53
CA VAL A 392 -27.75 12.34 8.85
C VAL A 392 -26.23 12.59 8.75
N PRO A 393 -25.70 13.70 9.32
CA PRO A 393 -24.28 13.96 9.36
C PRO A 393 -23.49 12.83 10.04
N THR A 394 -22.44 12.37 9.39
CA THR A 394 -21.56 11.30 9.87
C THR A 394 -20.17 11.87 10.16
N VAL A 395 -19.79 11.83 11.43
CA VAL A 395 -18.48 12.31 11.94
C VAL A 395 -17.77 11.15 12.62
N ALA A 396 -16.60 10.81 12.13
CA ALA A 396 -15.73 9.81 12.74
C ALA A 396 -14.73 10.45 13.70
N ASP A 397 -14.16 9.67 14.61
CA ASP A 397 -13.14 10.13 15.55
C ASP A 397 -11.84 9.36 15.33
N LEU A 398 -10.84 10.03 14.77
CA LEU A 398 -9.57 9.41 14.43
C LEU A 398 -8.81 8.90 15.68
N SER A 399 -9.01 9.51 16.85
CA SER A 399 -8.38 9.03 18.08
C SER A 399 -8.93 7.68 18.55
N ARG A 400 -10.20 7.39 18.23
CA ARG A 400 -10.84 6.10 18.55
C ARG A 400 -10.56 5.03 17.51
N MET A 401 -10.44 5.43 16.25
CA MET A 401 -10.05 4.56 15.13
C MET A 401 -8.60 4.82 14.69
N PRO A 402 -7.61 4.53 15.51
CA PRO A 402 -6.28 5.16 15.54
C PRO A 402 -5.63 5.40 14.18
N HIS A 403 -6.00 4.62 13.19
CA HIS A 403 -5.47 4.71 11.83
C HIS A 403 -6.59 4.45 10.83
N LEU A 404 -6.58 5.22 9.74
CA LEU A 404 -7.58 5.19 8.69
C LEU A 404 -6.93 4.86 7.34
N MET A 405 -7.46 3.87 6.65
CA MET A 405 -7.09 3.56 5.27
C MET A 405 -8.18 4.03 4.31
N ILE A 406 -7.76 4.71 3.25
CA ILE A 406 -8.66 5.27 2.22
C ILE A 406 -8.24 4.72 0.86
N ALA A 407 -9.18 4.22 0.07
CA ALA A 407 -8.88 3.81 -1.28
C ALA A 407 -9.99 4.24 -2.26
N GLY A 408 -9.62 4.49 -3.52
CA GLY A 408 -10.55 4.85 -4.58
C GLY A 408 -9.84 5.25 -5.86
N THR A 409 -10.51 5.09 -7.00
CA THR A 409 -9.97 5.48 -8.31
C THR A 409 -9.94 7.00 -8.49
N THR A 410 -9.20 7.46 -9.50
CA THR A 410 -9.22 8.88 -9.91
C THR A 410 -10.63 9.32 -10.27
N GLY A 411 -11.06 10.47 -9.76
CA GLY A 411 -12.41 11.00 -9.96
C GLY A 411 -13.49 10.40 -9.05
N SER A 412 -13.15 9.44 -8.18
CA SER A 412 -14.10 8.87 -7.21
C SER A 412 -14.48 9.83 -6.08
N GLY A 413 -13.69 10.89 -5.86
CA GLY A 413 -13.86 11.87 -4.77
C GLY A 413 -12.89 11.66 -3.60
N LYS A 414 -11.86 10.79 -3.74
CA LYS A 414 -10.84 10.52 -2.72
C LYS A 414 -10.16 11.80 -2.24
N SER A 415 -9.64 12.62 -3.15
CA SER A 415 -8.90 13.85 -2.82
C SER A 415 -9.78 14.89 -2.12
N VAL A 416 -11.01 15.08 -2.62
CA VAL A 416 -11.98 15.96 -1.98
C VAL A 416 -12.33 15.47 -0.57
N GLY A 417 -12.49 14.16 -0.38
CA GLY A 417 -12.72 13.56 0.92
C GLY A 417 -11.55 13.76 1.90
N ILE A 418 -10.30 13.61 1.42
CA ILE A 418 -9.09 13.87 2.22
C ILE A 418 -9.02 15.35 2.60
N ASN A 419 -9.29 16.27 1.66
CA ASN A 419 -9.36 17.71 1.94
C ASN A 419 -10.41 18.02 3.01
N GLY A 420 -11.62 17.44 2.92
CA GLY A 420 -12.65 17.60 3.94
C GLY A 420 -12.20 17.12 5.33
N MET A 421 -11.44 16.02 5.40
CA MET A 421 -10.90 15.51 6.67
C MET A 421 -9.79 16.42 7.22
N ILE A 422 -8.88 16.90 6.37
CA ILE A 422 -7.82 17.85 6.79
C ILE A 422 -8.44 19.15 7.27
N LEU A 423 -9.41 19.72 6.53
CA LEU A 423 -10.10 20.92 6.95
C LEU A 423 -10.84 20.72 8.27
N SER A 424 -11.43 19.55 8.54
CA SER A 424 -12.04 19.23 9.83
C SER A 424 -11.05 19.39 10.99
N ILE A 425 -9.78 19.00 10.78
CA ILE A 425 -8.71 19.16 11.76
C ILE A 425 -8.36 20.66 11.92
N LEU A 426 -8.20 21.39 10.81
CA LEU A 426 -7.82 22.80 10.83
C LEU A 426 -8.91 23.72 11.41
N TYR A 427 -10.18 23.36 11.29
CA TYR A 427 -11.32 24.06 11.93
C TYR A 427 -11.46 23.74 13.41
N ARG A 428 -10.80 22.70 13.91
CA ARG A 428 -10.97 22.24 15.30
C ARG A 428 -9.77 22.49 16.18
N PHE A 429 -8.55 22.46 15.64
CA PHE A 429 -7.31 22.48 16.42
C PHE A 429 -6.40 23.61 16.02
N ARG A 430 -5.75 24.16 17.02
CA ARG A 430 -4.63 25.10 16.87
C ARG A 430 -3.32 24.33 16.59
N PRO A 431 -2.27 25.02 16.09
CA PRO A 431 -0.98 24.35 15.82
C PRO A 431 -0.32 23.72 17.06
N ASP A 432 -0.57 24.26 18.27
CA ASP A 432 -0.08 23.71 19.53
C ASP A 432 -0.88 22.51 20.04
N GLU A 433 -2.03 22.22 19.45
CA GLU A 433 -2.91 21.10 19.79
C GLU A 433 -2.81 19.92 18.82
N CYS A 434 -2.61 20.20 17.53
CA CYS A 434 -2.48 19.19 16.49
C CYS A 434 -1.44 19.61 15.45
N ARG A 435 -0.48 18.75 15.19
CA ARG A 435 0.56 18.90 14.17
C ARG A 435 0.33 17.91 13.03
N LEU A 436 0.79 18.29 11.84
CA LEU A 436 0.60 17.52 10.62
C LEU A 436 1.94 17.18 9.96
N ILE A 437 2.03 15.97 9.42
CA ILE A 437 3.06 15.56 8.47
C ILE A 437 2.32 15.08 7.21
N MET A 438 2.61 15.68 6.07
CA MET A 438 1.94 15.36 4.82
C MET A 438 2.92 14.79 3.81
N VAL A 439 2.50 13.73 3.11
CA VAL A 439 3.28 13.04 2.08
C VAL A 439 2.46 13.00 0.79
N ASP A 440 2.96 13.68 -0.23
CA ASP A 440 2.35 13.76 -1.56
C ASP A 440 3.41 13.52 -2.65
N PRO A 441 3.64 12.26 -3.05
CA PRO A 441 4.62 11.94 -4.07
C PRO A 441 4.30 12.52 -5.45
N LYS A 442 3.05 12.90 -5.70
CA LYS A 442 2.57 13.43 -6.98
C LYS A 442 2.60 14.96 -7.05
N MET A 443 2.75 15.65 -5.93
CA MET A 443 2.78 17.12 -5.80
C MET A 443 1.49 17.83 -6.30
N ILE A 444 0.34 17.19 -6.19
CA ILE A 444 -0.91 17.68 -6.79
C ILE A 444 -1.98 17.92 -5.72
N GLU A 445 -2.08 17.03 -4.72
CA GLU A 445 -3.23 16.97 -3.84
C GLU A 445 -3.02 17.73 -2.52
N LEU A 446 -1.83 17.59 -1.89
CA LEU A 446 -1.55 18.15 -0.57
C LEU A 446 -0.62 19.37 -0.60
N SER A 447 -0.03 19.70 -1.73
CA SER A 447 0.90 20.83 -1.87
C SER A 447 0.25 22.18 -1.56
N VAL A 448 -1.08 22.30 -1.66
CA VAL A 448 -1.85 23.49 -1.28
C VAL A 448 -1.69 23.83 0.20
N TYR A 449 -1.43 22.85 1.07
CA TYR A 449 -1.25 23.06 2.52
C TYR A 449 0.15 23.48 2.91
N ASP A 450 1.11 23.51 2.00
CA ASP A 450 2.49 23.88 2.34
C ASP A 450 2.56 25.28 2.98
N GLY A 451 3.35 25.45 4.02
CA GLY A 451 3.48 26.74 4.74
C GLY A 451 2.44 27.00 5.83
N ILE A 452 1.51 26.09 6.15
CA ILE A 452 0.63 26.27 7.32
C ILE A 452 1.37 25.96 8.63
N PRO A 453 1.07 26.69 9.74
CA PRO A 453 1.78 26.53 11.01
C PRO A 453 1.59 25.16 11.68
N HIS A 454 0.62 24.36 11.25
CA HIS A 454 0.41 23.01 11.74
C HIS A 454 1.45 22.00 11.21
N LEU A 455 2.13 22.30 10.10
CA LEU A 455 3.11 21.40 9.52
C LEU A 455 4.40 21.32 10.35
N LEU A 456 4.88 20.09 10.59
CA LEU A 456 6.18 19.82 11.22
C LEU A 456 7.34 19.85 10.22
N THR A 457 7.05 19.67 8.94
CA THR A 457 8.00 19.68 7.82
C THR A 457 7.26 20.15 6.57
N PRO A 458 7.92 20.73 5.56
CA PRO A 458 7.31 20.94 4.25
C PRO A 458 6.67 19.64 3.73
N VAL A 459 5.66 19.74 2.88
CA VAL A 459 5.02 18.55 2.28
C VAL A 459 6.07 17.66 1.62
N ILE A 460 6.14 16.42 2.06
CA ILE A 460 7.16 15.46 1.61
C ILE A 460 6.76 14.91 0.25
N THR A 461 7.55 15.20 -0.77
CA THR A 461 7.27 14.78 -2.16
C THR A 461 8.11 13.60 -2.62
N SER A 462 9.21 13.28 -1.91
CA SER A 462 10.07 12.14 -2.23
C SER A 462 9.71 10.90 -1.42
N PRO A 463 9.46 9.74 -2.06
CA PRO A 463 9.19 8.49 -1.33
C PRO A 463 10.30 8.09 -0.37
N LYS A 464 11.59 8.32 -0.72
CA LYS A 464 12.71 8.06 0.19
C LYS A 464 12.65 8.93 1.44
N LYS A 465 12.40 10.24 1.29
CA LYS A 465 12.24 11.15 2.43
C LYS A 465 10.99 10.80 3.26
N ALA A 466 9.94 10.25 2.66
CA ALA A 466 8.78 9.77 3.39
C ALA A 466 9.11 8.61 4.34
N VAL A 467 9.98 7.68 3.92
CA VAL A 467 10.49 6.61 4.79
C VAL A 467 11.26 7.20 5.98
N VAL A 468 12.12 8.20 5.73
CA VAL A 468 12.86 8.91 6.80
C VAL A 468 11.88 9.60 7.75
N GLY A 469 10.87 10.30 7.22
CA GLY A 469 9.81 10.92 8.00
C GLY A 469 9.04 9.93 8.88
N LEU A 470 8.68 8.76 8.35
CA LEU A 470 8.03 7.72 9.14
C LEU A 470 8.95 7.13 10.22
N LYS A 471 10.26 6.97 9.97
CA LYS A 471 11.25 6.58 10.99
C LYS A 471 11.30 7.62 12.11
N TRP A 472 11.29 8.90 11.76
CA TRP A 472 11.22 9.98 12.76
C TRP A 472 9.92 9.90 13.59
N VAL A 473 8.77 9.63 12.98
CA VAL A 473 7.49 9.46 13.69
C VAL A 473 7.55 8.30 14.69
N VAL A 474 8.19 7.18 14.34
CA VAL A 474 8.42 6.05 15.27
C VAL A 474 9.32 6.48 16.44
N LYS A 475 10.39 7.23 16.18
CA LYS A 475 11.28 7.77 17.23
C LYS A 475 10.52 8.72 18.16
N GLU A 476 9.74 9.67 17.61
CA GLU A 476 8.91 10.58 18.43
C GLU A 476 7.86 9.81 19.26
N MET A 477 7.30 8.73 18.73
CA MET A 477 6.40 7.84 19.47
C MET A 477 7.11 7.26 20.70
N ASP A 478 8.31 6.70 20.54
CA ASP A 478 9.09 6.10 21.62
C ASP A 478 9.52 7.18 22.64
N ASP A 479 9.88 8.38 22.18
CA ASP A 479 10.21 9.52 23.05
C ASP A 479 8.99 9.98 23.85
N ARG A 480 7.79 9.96 23.28
CA ARG A 480 6.54 10.23 24.01
C ARG A 480 6.28 9.18 25.07
N TYR A 481 6.48 7.90 24.78
CA TYR A 481 6.38 6.84 25.77
C TYR A 481 7.34 7.04 26.94
N ASN A 482 8.59 7.43 26.64
CA ASN A 482 9.59 7.75 27.67
C ASN A 482 9.11 8.92 28.56
N ARG A 483 8.58 10.00 27.95
CA ARG A 483 8.03 11.16 28.69
C ARG A 483 6.81 10.75 29.55
N MET A 484 5.88 9.96 29.01
CA MET A 484 4.70 9.45 29.73
C MET A 484 5.11 8.53 30.90
N SER A 485 6.09 7.66 30.68
CA SER A 485 6.62 6.77 31.71
C SER A 485 7.21 7.55 32.89
N LYS A 486 7.91 8.66 32.61
CA LYS A 486 8.49 9.52 33.66
C LYS A 486 7.41 10.12 34.58
N LEU A 487 6.22 10.44 34.05
CA LEU A 487 5.06 10.91 34.82
C LEU A 487 4.13 9.78 35.31
N SER A 488 4.46 8.52 35.04
CA SER A 488 3.65 7.34 35.40
C SER A 488 2.21 7.44 34.87
N VAL A 489 2.07 7.86 33.60
CA VAL A 489 0.80 7.89 32.87
C VAL A 489 0.85 6.97 31.64
N ARG A 490 -0.33 6.53 31.17
CA ARG A 490 -0.44 5.55 30.10
C ARG A 490 -0.87 6.12 28.76
N THR A 491 -1.39 7.37 28.76
CA THR A 491 -1.89 8.03 27.55
C THR A 491 -1.42 9.48 27.49
N MET A 492 -1.36 10.03 26.28
CA MET A 492 -0.99 11.41 26.01
C MET A 492 -1.98 12.40 26.68
N GLU A 493 -3.28 12.08 26.70
CA GLU A 493 -4.30 12.93 27.34
C GLU A 493 -4.03 13.04 28.84
N ALA A 494 -3.79 11.92 29.52
CA ALA A 494 -3.46 11.92 30.95
C ALA A 494 -2.13 12.64 31.25
N PHE A 495 -1.18 12.58 30.30
CA PHE A 495 0.06 13.38 30.38
C PHE A 495 -0.26 14.86 30.29
N ASN A 496 -1.06 15.27 29.30
CA ASN A 496 -1.42 16.67 29.08
C ASN A 496 -2.23 17.26 30.25
N GLU A 497 -3.14 16.49 30.83
CA GLU A 497 -3.89 16.90 32.04
C GLU A 497 -2.93 17.18 33.21
N LYS A 498 -1.99 16.25 33.48
CA LYS A 498 -0.98 16.47 34.53
C LYS A 498 -0.06 17.65 34.20
N ALA A 499 0.38 17.77 32.96
CA ALA A 499 1.22 18.89 32.53
C ALA A 499 0.54 20.25 32.78
N GLU A 500 -0.76 20.34 32.45
CA GLU A 500 -1.59 21.51 32.69
C GLU A 500 -1.70 21.83 34.19
N ASP A 501 -1.93 20.81 35.03
CA ASP A 501 -2.00 20.96 36.50
C ASP A 501 -0.69 21.47 37.11
N TYR A 502 0.45 20.94 36.63
CA TYR A 502 1.77 21.42 37.09
C TYR A 502 2.03 22.85 36.64
N ARG A 503 1.67 23.20 35.39
CA ARG A 503 1.78 24.56 34.84
C ARG A 503 0.95 25.55 35.65
N LYS A 504 -0.31 25.22 35.97
CA LYS A 504 -1.20 26.08 36.80
C LYS A 504 -0.64 26.29 38.21
N LYS A 505 0.06 25.28 38.75
CA LYS A 505 0.68 25.36 40.10
C LYS A 505 2.06 25.98 40.08
N GLY A 506 2.62 26.34 38.90
CA GLY A 506 3.99 26.89 38.77
C GLY A 506 5.09 25.94 39.24
N LYS A 507 4.81 24.63 39.26
CA LYS A 507 5.74 23.61 39.78
C LYS A 507 6.33 22.79 38.64
N LYS A 508 7.65 22.50 38.78
CA LYS A 508 8.31 21.52 37.92
C LYS A 508 8.12 20.11 38.52
N PHE A 509 8.03 19.11 37.64
CA PHE A 509 7.98 17.73 38.09
C PHE A 509 9.38 17.26 38.48
N LYS A 510 9.53 16.76 39.70
CA LYS A 510 10.79 16.23 40.25
C LYS A 510 10.68 14.71 40.36
N ARG A 511 11.62 13.98 39.76
CA ARG A 511 11.73 12.53 39.91
C ARG A 511 13.09 12.17 40.49
N LYS A 512 13.10 11.29 41.48
CA LYS A 512 14.33 10.65 41.95
C LYS A 512 14.72 9.53 41.03
N ILE A 513 15.90 9.63 40.41
CA ILE A 513 16.47 8.57 39.56
C ILE A 513 17.61 7.93 40.34
N HIS A 514 17.62 6.60 40.33
CA HIS A 514 18.74 5.83 40.84
C HIS A 514 19.91 5.96 39.87
N THR A 515 21.02 6.61 40.30
CA THR A 515 22.18 6.90 39.45
C THR A 515 23.35 5.96 39.67
N GLY A 516 23.28 5.11 40.68
CA GLY A 516 24.34 4.15 41.01
C GLY A 516 24.33 3.80 42.51
N TYR A 517 25.38 3.14 42.92
CA TYR A 517 25.65 2.88 44.34
C TYR A 517 26.89 3.67 44.76
N ASP A 518 26.89 4.13 45.95
CA ASP A 518 28.05 4.72 46.61
C ASP A 518 29.14 3.66 46.79
N ASP A 519 30.33 3.90 46.25
CA ASP A 519 31.43 2.91 46.24
C ASP A 519 31.96 2.58 47.66
N GLU A 520 31.74 3.46 48.67
CA GLU A 520 32.23 3.24 50.03
C GLU A 520 31.16 2.67 50.96
N THR A 521 29.87 3.03 50.75
CA THR A 521 28.78 2.65 51.65
C THR A 521 27.84 1.62 51.07
N GLY A 522 27.91 1.34 49.76
CA GLY A 522 26.98 0.44 49.03
C GLY A 522 25.53 0.93 49.00
N GLN A 523 25.25 2.17 49.42
CA GLN A 523 23.91 2.71 49.42
C GLN A 523 23.54 3.24 48.04
N PRO A 524 22.25 3.10 47.60
CA PRO A 524 21.81 3.61 46.31
C PRO A 524 21.85 5.14 46.27
N LEU A 525 22.54 5.68 45.28
CA LEU A 525 22.62 7.12 45.01
C LEU A 525 21.41 7.52 44.14
N TYR A 526 20.74 8.61 44.54
CA TYR A 526 19.60 9.18 43.81
C TYR A 526 19.91 10.60 43.35
N SER A 527 19.70 10.91 42.08
CA SER A 527 19.65 12.27 41.55
C SER A 527 18.21 12.72 41.35
N GLU A 528 17.94 14.02 41.50
CA GLU A 528 16.64 14.58 41.17
C GLU A 528 16.68 15.10 39.73
N GLU A 529 15.87 14.54 38.85
CA GLU A 529 15.63 15.03 37.50
C GLU A 529 14.42 16.00 37.54
N GLU A 530 14.64 17.26 37.18
CA GLU A 530 13.55 18.21 36.98
C GLU A 530 13.05 18.16 35.56
N ILE A 531 11.78 17.86 35.38
CA ILE A 531 11.13 17.78 34.06
C ILE A 531 10.11 18.91 33.96
N GLU A 532 10.22 19.74 32.93
CA GLU A 532 9.20 20.69 32.59
C GLU A 532 8.16 20.04 31.70
N PRO A 533 6.95 19.75 32.22
CA PRO A 533 5.95 19.02 31.46
C PRO A 533 5.32 19.95 30.41
N LYS A 534 5.87 19.94 29.20
CA LYS A 534 5.29 20.65 28.05
C LYS A 534 4.18 19.79 27.43
N ARG A 535 3.03 20.40 27.12
CA ARG A 535 1.91 19.74 26.42
C ARG A 535 2.39 19.07 25.13
N MET A 536 1.93 17.85 24.86
CA MET A 536 2.17 17.13 23.63
C MET A 536 0.98 17.34 22.68
N PRO A 537 1.17 17.85 21.45
CA PRO A 537 0.12 17.91 20.45
C PRO A 537 -0.18 16.53 19.87
N PHE A 538 -1.37 16.33 19.32
CA PHE A 538 -1.61 15.24 18.39
C PHE A 538 -0.68 15.36 17.18
N ILE A 539 -0.30 14.25 16.59
CA ILE A 539 0.40 14.23 15.29
C ILE A 539 -0.44 13.38 14.33
N VAL A 540 -0.86 13.98 13.22
CA VAL A 540 -1.56 13.27 12.15
C VAL A 540 -0.66 13.21 10.92
N VAL A 541 -0.35 11.99 10.48
CA VAL A 541 0.42 11.74 9.27
C VAL A 541 -0.56 11.41 8.16
N VAL A 542 -0.58 12.22 7.09
CA VAL A 542 -1.44 12.03 5.92
C VAL A 542 -0.58 11.63 4.72
N ILE A 543 -0.91 10.48 4.11
CA ILE A 543 -0.22 9.95 2.94
C ILE A 543 -1.25 9.83 1.81
N ASP A 544 -1.08 10.62 0.74
CA ASP A 544 -2.03 10.63 -0.38
C ASP A 544 -1.94 9.38 -1.27
N GLU A 545 -0.71 8.89 -1.52
CA GLU A 545 -0.51 7.70 -2.37
C GLU A 545 0.49 6.72 -1.76
N MET A 546 -0.04 5.75 -1.03
CA MET A 546 0.77 4.71 -0.40
C MET A 546 1.44 3.79 -1.43
N ALA A 547 0.83 3.59 -2.61
CA ALA A 547 1.39 2.71 -3.63
C ALA A 547 2.78 3.15 -4.08
N ASP A 548 3.03 4.46 -4.18
CA ASP A 548 4.33 4.98 -4.60
C ASP A 548 5.41 4.77 -3.54
N LEU A 549 5.05 4.74 -2.27
CA LEU A 549 5.95 4.38 -1.17
C LEU A 549 6.25 2.87 -1.17
N MET A 550 5.23 2.04 -1.37
CA MET A 550 5.35 0.58 -1.42
C MET A 550 6.22 0.10 -2.59
N LEU A 551 6.23 0.82 -3.70
CA LEU A 551 7.11 0.53 -4.84
C LEU A 551 8.60 0.74 -4.52
N VAL A 552 8.93 1.70 -3.65
CA VAL A 552 10.33 2.07 -3.35
C VAL A 552 10.89 1.30 -2.17
N ALA A 553 10.10 1.09 -1.12
CA ALA A 553 10.60 0.56 0.15
C ALA A 553 9.51 -0.26 0.88
N LYS A 554 8.95 -1.28 0.23
CA LYS A 554 7.83 -2.08 0.74
C LYS A 554 8.06 -2.59 2.17
N ASN A 555 9.18 -3.28 2.40
CA ASN A 555 9.46 -3.91 3.68
C ASN A 555 9.61 -2.89 4.81
N ASP A 556 10.31 -1.77 4.54
CA ASP A 556 10.50 -0.71 5.52
C ASP A 556 9.15 -0.06 5.88
N ILE A 557 8.33 0.26 4.87
CA ILE A 557 7.01 0.86 5.06
C ILE A 557 6.09 -0.07 5.85
N GLU A 558 6.01 -1.36 5.49
CA GLU A 558 5.20 -2.33 6.23
C GLU A 558 5.61 -2.43 7.70
N HIS A 559 6.92 -2.49 7.96
CA HIS A 559 7.44 -2.56 9.33
C HIS A 559 7.16 -1.27 10.13
N LEU A 560 7.41 -0.09 9.55
CA LEU A 560 7.16 1.20 10.20
C LEU A 560 5.68 1.40 10.49
N VAL A 561 4.82 1.12 9.51
CA VAL A 561 3.37 1.21 9.64
C VAL A 561 2.84 0.23 10.69
N GLN A 562 3.36 -1.01 10.71
CA GLN A 562 3.01 -2.00 11.74
C GLN A 562 3.40 -1.53 13.14
N SER A 563 4.61 -1.00 13.31
CA SER A 563 5.09 -0.47 14.60
C SER A 563 4.20 0.68 15.10
N LEU A 564 3.90 1.63 14.22
CA LEU A 564 3.02 2.75 14.53
C LEU A 564 1.60 2.28 14.87
N ALA A 565 1.01 1.41 14.04
CA ALA A 565 -0.36 0.97 14.24
C ALA A 565 -0.58 0.22 15.57
N GLN A 566 0.44 -0.44 16.08
CA GLN A 566 0.35 -1.17 17.35
C GLN A 566 0.47 -0.29 18.59
N LYS A 567 1.20 0.83 18.51
CA LYS A 567 1.59 1.61 19.68
C LYS A 567 1.20 3.09 19.62
N ALA A 568 1.04 3.69 18.45
CA ALA A 568 0.94 5.13 18.30
C ALA A 568 -0.32 5.77 18.92
N ARG A 569 -1.42 5.01 19.07
CA ARG A 569 -2.68 5.50 19.64
C ARG A 569 -2.51 6.16 21.01
N ALA A 570 -1.83 5.50 21.95
CA ALA A 570 -1.62 6.03 23.29
C ALA A 570 -0.67 7.24 23.32
N ALA A 571 0.19 7.38 22.30
CA ALA A 571 1.09 8.50 22.11
C ALA A 571 0.44 9.68 21.36
N GLY A 572 -0.83 9.59 20.96
CA GLY A 572 -1.56 10.63 20.22
C GLY A 572 -1.03 10.82 18.79
N ILE A 573 -0.60 9.74 18.14
CA ILE A 573 -0.08 9.74 16.77
C ILE A 573 -1.01 8.90 15.90
N HIS A 574 -1.46 9.47 14.78
CA HIS A 574 -2.46 8.86 13.92
C HIS A 574 -2.04 8.91 12.45
N LEU A 575 -2.40 7.85 11.70
CA LEU A 575 -2.12 7.77 10.27
C LEU A 575 -3.41 7.79 9.47
N VAL A 576 -3.42 8.59 8.41
CA VAL A 576 -4.41 8.56 7.33
C VAL A 576 -3.67 8.17 6.06
N MET A 577 -3.87 6.94 5.60
CA MET A 577 -3.16 6.40 4.45
C MET A 577 -4.12 6.21 3.28
N ALA A 578 -3.82 6.86 2.16
CA ALA A 578 -4.65 6.76 0.98
C ALA A 578 -3.94 6.09 -0.20
N THR A 579 -4.70 5.52 -1.13
CA THR A 579 -4.18 4.96 -2.38
C THR A 579 -5.23 4.99 -3.49
N GLN A 580 -4.77 5.23 -4.72
CA GLN A 580 -5.57 5.08 -5.94
C GLN A 580 -5.43 3.67 -6.54
N ARG A 581 -4.54 2.82 -5.98
CA ARG A 581 -4.25 1.46 -6.46
C ARG A 581 -4.55 0.44 -5.37
N PRO A 582 -5.82 0.02 -5.23
CA PRO A 582 -6.23 -0.93 -4.21
C PRO A 582 -5.87 -2.38 -4.56
N SER A 583 -4.63 -2.63 -4.97
CA SER A 583 -4.12 -3.96 -5.28
C SER A 583 -3.57 -4.66 -4.03
N VAL A 584 -3.45 -6.00 -4.07
CA VAL A 584 -3.03 -6.81 -2.91
C VAL A 584 -1.57 -6.55 -2.50
N ASP A 585 -0.73 -6.14 -3.43
CA ASP A 585 0.67 -5.75 -3.22
C ASP A 585 0.82 -4.40 -2.51
N VAL A 586 -0.19 -3.53 -2.58
CA VAL A 586 -0.27 -2.25 -1.88
C VAL A 586 -1.04 -2.40 -0.56
N VAL A 587 -2.24 -2.97 -0.61
CA VAL A 587 -3.11 -3.21 0.55
C VAL A 587 -2.89 -4.64 1.05
N THR A 588 -1.72 -4.88 1.63
CA THR A 588 -1.29 -6.21 2.08
C THR A 588 -2.05 -6.69 3.31
N GLY A 589 -1.91 -7.98 3.64
CA GLY A 589 -2.50 -8.55 4.86
C GLY A 589 -2.05 -7.86 6.13
N THR A 590 -0.76 -7.48 6.21
CA THR A 590 -0.16 -6.73 7.32
C THR A 590 -0.82 -5.36 7.48
N ILE A 591 -0.98 -4.62 6.39
CA ILE A 591 -1.67 -3.31 6.40
C ILE A 591 -3.12 -3.48 6.86
N LYS A 592 -3.86 -4.45 6.27
CA LYS A 592 -5.27 -4.69 6.64
C LYS A 592 -5.47 -5.08 8.10
N ALA A 593 -4.57 -5.85 8.69
CA ALA A 593 -4.64 -6.24 10.08
C ALA A 593 -4.47 -5.05 11.05
N ASN A 594 -3.72 -4.04 10.63
CA ASN A 594 -3.40 -2.88 11.43
C ASN A 594 -4.27 -1.65 11.16
N PHE A 595 -5.09 -1.67 10.09
CA PHE A 595 -6.08 -0.64 9.74
C PHE A 595 -7.48 -1.25 9.74
N PRO A 596 -8.12 -1.38 10.90
CA PRO A 596 -9.47 -1.91 11.00
C PRO A 596 -10.52 -0.98 10.41
N THR A 597 -10.27 0.33 10.48
CA THR A 597 -11.16 1.35 9.90
C THR A 597 -10.74 1.68 8.48
N ARG A 598 -11.67 1.56 7.54
CA ARG A 598 -11.39 1.73 6.11
C ARG A 598 -12.49 2.49 5.40
N ILE A 599 -12.09 3.27 4.40
CA ILE A 599 -13.00 3.95 3.48
C ILE A 599 -12.67 3.49 2.07
N ALA A 600 -13.68 3.03 1.36
CA ALA A 600 -13.60 2.77 -0.07
C ALA A 600 -14.51 3.75 -0.81
N PHE A 601 -13.93 4.65 -1.57
CA PHE A 601 -14.61 5.36 -2.64
C PHE A 601 -14.85 4.42 -3.81
N GLN A 602 -15.45 4.90 -4.90
CA GLN A 602 -15.68 4.08 -6.08
C GLN A 602 -14.38 3.45 -6.58
N VAL A 603 -14.43 2.15 -6.88
CA VAL A 603 -13.34 1.36 -7.44
C VAL A 603 -13.75 0.71 -8.75
N ALA A 604 -12.76 0.23 -9.53
CA ALA A 604 -13.01 -0.31 -10.86
C ALA A 604 -13.60 -1.73 -10.84
N SER A 605 -13.31 -2.52 -9.82
CA SER A 605 -13.69 -3.93 -9.81
C SER A 605 -14.17 -4.44 -8.44
N LYS A 606 -14.93 -5.55 -8.46
CA LYS A 606 -15.34 -6.31 -7.27
C LYS A 606 -14.13 -6.84 -6.47
N ILE A 607 -13.00 -7.08 -7.15
CA ILE A 607 -11.75 -7.54 -6.53
C ILE A 607 -11.14 -6.42 -5.70
N ASP A 608 -11.11 -5.19 -6.23
CA ASP A 608 -10.60 -4.02 -5.53
C ASP A 608 -11.42 -3.73 -4.27
N SER A 609 -12.76 -3.80 -4.37
CA SER A 609 -13.64 -3.66 -3.22
C SER A 609 -13.34 -4.68 -2.12
N ARG A 610 -13.16 -5.96 -2.48
CA ARG A 610 -12.78 -7.00 -1.53
C ARG A 610 -11.39 -6.80 -0.96
N THR A 611 -10.46 -6.27 -1.75
CA THR A 611 -9.11 -5.97 -1.26
C THR A 611 -9.14 -4.93 -0.15
N ILE A 612 -10.00 -3.93 -0.23
CA ILE A 612 -10.13 -2.87 0.77
C ILE A 612 -11.03 -3.31 1.94
N LEU A 613 -12.29 -3.68 1.63
CA LEU A 613 -13.36 -3.86 2.61
C LEU A 613 -13.60 -5.32 3.01
N ASN A 614 -12.92 -6.29 2.39
CA ASN A 614 -13.21 -7.72 2.46
C ASN A 614 -14.58 -8.11 1.91
N GLU A 615 -15.37 -7.17 1.37
CA GLU A 615 -16.67 -7.38 0.72
C GLU A 615 -16.79 -6.60 -0.59
N MET A 616 -17.76 -6.97 -1.42
CA MET A 616 -18.11 -6.26 -2.65
C MET A 616 -19.01 -5.06 -2.35
N GLY A 617 -19.11 -4.12 -3.29
CA GLY A 617 -20.06 -3.02 -3.25
C GLY A 617 -19.44 -1.64 -3.55
N ALA A 618 -18.13 -1.46 -3.37
CA ALA A 618 -17.49 -0.19 -3.71
C ALA A 618 -17.41 0.03 -5.25
N GLU A 619 -17.46 -1.02 -6.05
CA GLU A 619 -17.58 -0.94 -7.51
C GLU A 619 -18.96 -0.44 -7.98
N GLN A 620 -19.96 -0.47 -7.11
CA GLN A 620 -21.33 -0.04 -7.39
C GLN A 620 -21.62 1.40 -6.96
N LEU A 621 -20.62 2.07 -6.38
CA LEU A 621 -20.73 3.45 -5.93
C LEU A 621 -20.83 4.42 -7.10
N LEU A 622 -21.40 5.61 -6.84
CA LEU A 622 -21.70 6.61 -7.85
C LEU A 622 -20.53 7.54 -8.19
N GLY A 623 -19.41 7.43 -7.46
CA GLY A 623 -18.29 8.37 -7.54
C GLY A 623 -18.61 9.72 -6.88
N ARG A 624 -17.74 10.72 -7.11
CA ARG A 624 -17.91 12.10 -6.62
C ARG A 624 -18.18 12.22 -5.12
N GLY A 625 -17.47 11.44 -4.31
CA GLY A 625 -17.60 11.47 -2.86
C GLY A 625 -18.45 10.35 -2.26
N ASP A 626 -19.15 9.55 -3.09
CA ASP A 626 -19.86 8.37 -2.62
C ASP A 626 -18.90 7.29 -2.16
N MET A 627 -19.04 6.83 -0.92
CA MET A 627 -18.07 5.92 -0.28
C MET A 627 -18.75 4.90 0.63
N LEU A 628 -18.05 3.81 0.86
CA LEU A 628 -18.34 2.82 1.90
C LEU A 628 -17.38 3.01 3.06
N TYR A 629 -17.90 3.28 4.22
CA TYR A 629 -17.17 3.43 5.47
C TYR A 629 -17.30 2.16 6.30
N MET A 630 -16.20 1.49 6.56
CA MET A 630 -16.08 0.34 7.45
C MET A 630 -15.52 0.80 8.79
N SER A 631 -16.35 0.79 9.82
CA SER A 631 -15.95 1.09 11.20
C SER A 631 -15.22 -0.11 11.83
N ASP A 632 -14.58 0.13 12.98
CA ASP A 632 -14.04 -0.93 13.83
C ASP A 632 -15.17 -1.91 14.18
N GLY A 633 -14.92 -3.22 13.93
CA GLY A 633 -15.94 -4.26 14.04
C GLY A 633 -16.53 -4.72 12.70
N GLY A 634 -16.08 -4.18 11.56
CA GLY A 634 -16.38 -4.69 10.21
C GLY A 634 -17.77 -4.30 9.67
N LYS A 635 -18.53 -3.44 10.34
CA LYS A 635 -19.80 -2.95 9.82
C LYS A 635 -19.56 -1.90 8.74
N VAL A 636 -20.05 -2.15 7.54
CA VAL A 636 -19.96 -1.23 6.40
C VAL A 636 -21.23 -0.40 6.28
N VAL A 637 -21.05 0.91 6.18
CA VAL A 637 -22.12 1.90 6.02
C VAL A 637 -21.81 2.75 4.79
N ARG A 638 -22.82 3.04 3.97
CA ARG A 638 -22.68 3.97 2.86
C ARG A 638 -22.77 5.40 3.37
N VAL A 639 -21.80 6.22 3.00
CA VAL A 639 -21.73 7.63 3.37
C VAL A 639 -21.43 8.42 2.09
N HIS A 640 -22.01 9.60 1.97
CA HIS A 640 -21.68 10.51 0.89
C HIS A 640 -20.84 11.66 1.42
N GLY A 641 -19.59 11.73 0.94
CA GLY A 641 -18.59 12.69 1.40
C GLY A 641 -18.97 14.12 1.09
N PRO A 642 -18.52 15.08 1.93
CA PRO A 642 -18.80 16.47 1.70
C PRO A 642 -17.98 17.00 0.53
N PHE A 643 -18.56 17.85 -0.27
CA PHE A 643 -17.90 18.61 -1.31
C PHE A 643 -17.22 19.84 -0.71
N VAL A 644 -16.01 20.07 -1.09
CA VAL A 644 -15.24 21.31 -0.89
C VAL A 644 -14.48 21.59 -2.17
N SER A 645 -14.52 22.82 -2.64
CA SER A 645 -13.80 23.26 -3.83
C SER A 645 -12.34 23.61 -3.50
N ASP A 646 -11.48 23.59 -4.53
CA ASP A 646 -10.07 23.98 -4.38
C ASP A 646 -9.95 25.45 -3.92
N ASP A 647 -10.83 26.35 -4.41
CA ASP A 647 -10.89 27.75 -4.00
C ASP A 647 -11.23 27.89 -2.50
N GLU A 648 -12.08 27.04 -1.94
CA GLU A 648 -12.39 27.02 -0.50
C GLU A 648 -11.18 26.59 0.31
N VAL A 649 -10.49 25.53 -0.13
CA VAL A 649 -9.24 25.07 0.50
C VAL A 649 -8.21 26.19 0.50
N GLU A 650 -7.98 26.86 -0.64
CA GLU A 650 -7.03 27.96 -0.75
C GLU A 650 -7.39 29.13 0.15
N ARG A 651 -8.67 29.52 0.26
CA ARG A 651 -9.12 30.58 1.19
C ARG A 651 -8.81 30.26 2.65
N VAL A 652 -9.13 29.03 3.08
CA VAL A 652 -8.87 28.58 4.46
C VAL A 652 -7.38 28.52 4.74
N VAL A 653 -6.59 27.91 3.85
CA VAL A 653 -5.14 27.81 3.96
C VAL A 653 -4.50 29.20 3.95
N GLY A 654 -4.93 30.11 3.06
CA GLY A 654 -4.48 31.47 2.99
C GLY A 654 -4.75 32.28 4.26
N PHE A 655 -5.89 32.04 4.91
CA PHE A 655 -6.21 32.63 6.20
C PHE A 655 -5.25 32.15 7.32
N ILE A 656 -5.00 30.83 7.36
CA ILE A 656 -4.13 30.20 8.37
C ILE A 656 -2.67 30.64 8.20
N ARG A 657 -2.13 30.67 6.98
CA ARG A 657 -0.76 31.10 6.69
C ARG A 657 -0.45 32.54 7.10
N LYS A 658 -1.44 33.43 7.09
CA LYS A 658 -1.26 34.83 7.47
C LYS A 658 -1.08 35.04 8.97
N GLN A 659 -1.41 34.04 9.80
CA GLN A 659 -1.39 34.18 11.25
C GLN A 659 -0.03 33.84 11.85
N GLU A 660 0.59 32.75 11.42
CA GLU A 660 1.86 32.26 11.95
C GLU A 660 2.65 31.55 10.84
N THR A 661 3.98 31.63 10.91
CA THR A 661 4.89 30.85 10.06
C THR A 661 5.13 29.47 10.67
N PRO A 662 5.27 28.40 9.86
CA PRO A 662 5.53 27.07 10.38
C PRO A 662 6.93 26.97 11.01
N GLU A 663 7.02 26.29 12.15
CA GLU A 663 8.28 25.90 12.78
C GLU A 663 8.65 24.49 12.29
N TYR A 664 9.44 24.41 11.22
CA TYR A 664 9.85 23.13 10.64
C TYR A 664 10.96 22.46 11.44
N ILE A 665 10.84 21.14 11.61
CA ILE A 665 11.84 20.28 12.22
C ILE A 665 12.67 19.64 11.11
N GLU A 666 13.86 20.19 10.87
CA GLU A 666 14.72 19.73 9.76
C GLU A 666 15.12 18.24 9.84
N SER A 667 15.23 17.68 11.05
CA SER A 667 15.59 16.28 11.26
C SER A 667 14.56 15.28 10.72
N ILE A 668 13.31 15.72 10.40
CA ILE A 668 12.28 14.84 9.85
C ILE A 668 12.65 14.32 8.45
N THR A 669 13.33 15.12 7.65
CA THR A 669 13.66 14.78 6.25
C THR A 669 15.16 14.63 5.99
N LYS A 670 16.00 14.85 7.00
CA LYS A 670 17.44 14.61 6.90
C LYS A 670 17.75 13.18 7.36
N GLU A 671 18.41 12.41 6.51
CA GLU A 671 19.02 11.15 6.94
C GLU A 671 20.10 11.47 8.00
N GLU A 672 19.93 10.91 9.20
CA GLU A 672 21.03 10.86 10.16
C GLU A 672 22.11 9.96 9.58
N GLY A 673 23.10 10.57 8.95
CA GLY A 673 24.38 9.98 8.49
C GLY A 673 24.33 8.60 7.83
N GLY A 674 24.56 8.56 6.50
CA GLY A 674 25.21 7.48 5.73
C GLY A 674 24.77 6.05 6.01
N GLU A 675 24.15 5.43 4.99
CA GLU A 675 24.05 3.99 4.69
C GLU A 675 24.33 3.01 5.85
N GLY A 676 23.28 2.41 6.35
CA GLY A 676 23.32 1.10 6.99
C GLY A 676 23.32 1.07 8.52
N ASN A 677 22.16 1.27 9.15
CA ASN A 677 21.97 0.68 10.46
C ASN A 677 20.55 0.10 10.60
N LEU A 678 20.47 -1.20 10.44
CA LEU A 678 19.41 -2.03 10.98
C LEU A 678 19.51 -1.99 12.51
N ILE A 679 18.39 -1.66 13.12
CA ILE A 679 18.11 -1.50 14.54
C ILE A 679 18.72 -2.64 15.38
N SER A 680 19.59 -2.28 16.31
CA SER A 680 19.82 -3.04 17.55
C SER A 680 19.62 -2.09 18.74
N PRO A 681 18.93 -2.53 19.80
CA PRO A 681 18.67 -1.68 20.96
C PRO A 681 19.91 -1.61 21.83
N GLN A 682 20.56 -0.45 21.85
CA GLN A 682 21.31 0.11 22.98
C GLN A 682 22.14 1.29 22.47
N GLY A 683 21.81 2.48 22.95
CA GLY A 683 22.52 3.72 22.62
C GLY A 683 23.89 3.77 23.30
N GLU A 684 24.94 3.53 22.51
CA GLU A 684 26.27 4.04 22.80
C GLU A 684 26.77 4.75 21.55
N SER A 685 27.36 5.94 21.71
CA SER A 685 27.92 6.74 20.62
C SER A 685 29.06 5.94 19.92
N GLU A 686 29.28 6.15 18.62
CA GLU A 686 30.38 5.49 17.88
C GLU A 686 31.75 5.74 18.53
N ASP A 687 31.96 6.92 19.08
CA ASP A 687 33.17 7.27 19.83
C ASP A 687 33.33 6.46 21.13
N ALA A 688 32.25 6.13 21.82
CA ALA A 688 32.30 5.31 23.04
C ALA A 688 32.64 3.86 22.73
N LEU A 689 32.07 3.30 21.66
CA LEU A 689 32.38 1.92 21.23
C LEU A 689 33.80 1.78 20.66
N PHE A 690 34.29 2.79 19.96
CA PHE A 690 35.68 2.85 19.48
C PHE A 690 36.64 2.85 20.67
N SER A 691 36.42 3.72 21.65
CA SER A 691 37.24 3.82 22.87
C SER A 691 37.24 2.52 23.69
N GLN A 692 36.08 1.86 23.80
CA GLN A 692 35.97 0.54 24.44
C GLN A 692 36.75 -0.52 23.66
N ALA A 693 36.63 -0.54 22.33
CA ALA A 693 37.34 -1.49 21.47
C ALA A 693 38.86 -1.33 21.59
N VAL A 694 39.36 -0.08 21.63
CA VAL A 694 40.80 0.23 21.85
C VAL A 694 41.25 -0.29 23.22
N SER A 695 40.46 -0.04 24.27
CA SER A 695 40.77 -0.52 25.62
C SER A 695 40.86 -2.06 25.69
N ILE A 696 39.93 -2.75 25.02
CA ILE A 696 39.91 -4.23 24.96
C ILE A 696 41.14 -4.78 24.22
N ILE A 697 41.50 -4.18 23.06
CA ILE A 697 42.66 -4.61 22.28
C ILE A 697 43.95 -4.42 23.06
N ILE A 698 44.15 -3.27 23.72
CA ILE A 698 45.33 -2.99 24.52
C ILE A 698 45.42 -3.95 25.71
N LYS A 699 44.31 -4.19 26.37
CA LYS A 699 44.25 -5.10 27.58
C LYS A 699 44.48 -6.56 27.20
N ASP A 700 43.82 -7.05 26.17
CA ASP A 700 43.81 -8.48 25.83
C ASP A 700 44.86 -8.89 24.81
N LYS A 701 45.59 -7.90 24.24
CA LYS A 701 46.66 -8.04 23.21
C LYS A 701 46.21 -8.90 22.01
N ARG A 702 44.93 -8.83 21.64
CA ARG A 702 44.38 -9.58 20.50
C ARG A 702 43.66 -8.64 19.54
N VAL A 703 44.14 -8.59 18.30
CA VAL A 703 43.61 -7.75 17.24
C VAL A 703 42.94 -8.63 16.19
N SER A 704 41.63 -8.78 16.24
CA SER A 704 40.87 -9.39 15.15
C SER A 704 39.41 -8.93 15.15
N THR A 705 38.84 -8.77 13.97
CA THR A 705 37.44 -8.38 13.77
C THR A 705 36.48 -9.28 14.52
N SER A 706 36.66 -10.60 14.45
CA SER A 706 35.85 -11.59 15.15
C SER A 706 35.98 -11.53 16.67
N TYR A 707 37.12 -11.06 17.19
CA TYR A 707 37.34 -10.88 18.62
C TYR A 707 36.55 -9.68 19.15
N ILE A 708 36.65 -8.54 18.46
CA ILE A 708 35.91 -7.32 18.79
C ILE A 708 34.41 -7.55 18.66
N GLN A 709 33.99 -8.22 17.59
CA GLN A 709 32.60 -8.59 17.38
C GLN A 709 32.01 -9.34 18.60
N ARG A 710 32.71 -10.34 19.10
CA ARG A 710 32.24 -11.14 20.25
C ARG A 710 32.29 -10.40 21.58
N LYS A 711 33.32 -9.58 21.79
CA LYS A 711 33.51 -8.85 23.05
C LYS A 711 32.52 -7.70 23.22
N LEU A 712 32.27 -6.95 22.17
CA LEU A 712 31.34 -5.83 22.16
C LEU A 712 29.90 -6.24 21.75
N GLN A 713 29.68 -7.50 21.35
CA GLN A 713 28.39 -8.02 20.87
C GLN A 713 27.80 -7.21 19.70
N ILE A 714 28.65 -6.74 18.79
CA ILE A 714 28.29 -5.92 17.62
C ILE A 714 28.31 -6.74 16.33
N GLY A 715 27.69 -6.24 15.27
CA GLY A 715 27.72 -6.89 13.96
C GLY A 715 29.12 -6.87 13.30
N TYR A 716 29.40 -7.85 12.42
CA TYR A 716 30.69 -8.00 11.75
C TYR A 716 31.16 -6.72 11.04
N ASN A 717 30.27 -6.07 10.28
CA ASN A 717 30.58 -4.86 9.54
C ASN A 717 30.97 -3.69 10.44
N ARG A 718 30.37 -3.58 11.63
CA ARG A 718 30.72 -2.55 12.63
C ARG A 718 32.07 -2.85 13.28
N ALA A 719 32.33 -4.13 13.60
CA ALA A 719 33.64 -4.55 14.11
C ALA A 719 34.75 -4.36 13.08
N ALA A 720 34.48 -4.61 11.79
CA ALA A 720 35.42 -4.38 10.70
C ALA A 720 35.78 -2.90 10.57
N ARG A 721 34.79 -2.00 10.60
CA ARG A 721 34.97 -0.54 10.55
C ARG A 721 35.82 -0.05 11.73
N ILE A 722 35.55 -0.50 12.92
CA ILE A 722 36.34 -0.14 14.11
C ILE A 722 37.81 -0.58 13.96
N ILE A 723 38.05 -1.76 13.42
CA ILE A 723 39.40 -2.24 13.14
C ILE A 723 40.11 -1.42 12.03
N GLU A 724 39.40 -1.07 10.97
CA GLU A 724 39.88 -0.20 9.90
C GLU A 724 40.22 1.20 10.42
N GLU A 725 39.37 1.78 11.24
CA GLU A 725 39.60 3.08 11.87
C GLU A 725 40.78 3.07 12.85
N MET A 726 41.02 1.95 13.56
CA MET A 726 42.23 1.77 14.38
C MET A 726 43.50 1.66 13.55
N GLU A 727 43.42 1.06 12.36
CA GLU A 727 44.52 0.97 11.40
C GLU A 727 44.81 2.34 10.81
N GLU A 728 43.81 3.12 10.40
CA GLU A 728 43.97 4.50 9.91
C GLU A 728 44.54 5.46 10.96
N LYS A 729 44.13 5.30 12.23
CA LYS A 729 44.66 6.11 13.35
C LYS A 729 46.03 5.61 13.85
N GLY A 730 46.62 4.57 13.22
CA GLY A 730 47.95 4.06 13.57
C GLY A 730 48.02 3.36 14.92
N ILE A 731 46.89 2.92 15.50
CA ILE A 731 46.87 2.17 16.76
C ILE A 731 47.28 0.68 16.53
N ILE A 732 46.95 0.16 15.35
CA ILE A 732 47.28 -1.21 14.93
C ILE A 732 47.95 -1.20 13.54
N SER A 733 48.74 -2.23 13.25
CA SER A 733 49.39 -2.41 11.97
C SER A 733 48.43 -2.87 10.87
N ALA A 734 48.77 -2.63 9.62
CA ALA A 734 48.12 -3.28 8.50
C ALA A 734 48.22 -4.81 8.62
N ALA A 735 47.26 -5.55 8.05
CA ALA A 735 47.26 -6.99 8.05
C ALA A 735 48.49 -7.55 7.30
N ASN A 736 49.27 -8.43 7.92
CA ASN A 736 50.36 -9.12 7.27
C ASN A 736 49.85 -10.19 6.27
N SER A 737 50.76 -10.86 5.54
CA SER A 737 50.43 -11.90 4.57
C SER A 737 49.61 -13.08 5.10
N GLN A 738 49.48 -13.21 6.46
CA GLN A 738 48.69 -14.22 7.15
C GLN A 738 47.41 -13.62 7.77
N GLY A 739 47.08 -12.35 7.49
CA GLY A 739 45.88 -11.66 8.03
C GLY A 739 45.97 -11.26 9.50
N LYS A 740 47.20 -11.32 10.13
CA LYS A 740 47.41 -10.87 11.49
C LYS A 740 47.79 -9.40 11.53
N ARG A 741 47.24 -8.67 12.53
CA ARG A 741 47.55 -7.29 12.86
C ARG A 741 48.17 -7.21 14.25
N GLU A 742 49.06 -6.28 14.44
CA GLU A 742 49.79 -6.05 15.70
C GLU A 742 49.52 -4.63 16.22
N ILE A 743 49.64 -4.42 17.52
CA ILE A 743 49.44 -3.10 18.14
C ILE A 743 50.67 -2.27 17.90
N ILE A 744 50.55 -1.10 17.28
CA ILE A 744 51.62 -0.14 17.04
C ILE A 744 51.60 0.87 18.17
N GLY A 745 52.53 0.77 19.10
CA GLY A 745 52.77 1.78 20.12
C GLY A 745 52.41 1.32 21.53
N GLN A 746 53.44 0.90 22.23
CA GLN A 746 53.87 1.36 23.55
C GLN A 746 55.19 0.63 23.89
N ASP A 747 56.27 1.15 23.39
CA ASP A 747 57.52 1.15 24.15
C ASP A 747 57.61 2.56 24.76
N ASN A 748 57.11 2.70 25.98
CA ASN A 748 57.64 3.56 27.04
C ASN A 748 56.83 3.36 28.31
#